data_f6d03501529c7b6ffccd97f840a815cc
#
_entry.id   f6d03501529c7b6ffccd97f840a815cc
#
_cell.length_a   1.000
_cell.length_b   1.000
_cell.length_c   1.000
_cell.angle_alpha   90.00
_cell.angle_beta   90.00
_cell.angle_gamma   90.00
#
_symmetry.space_group_name_H-M   'P 1'
#
loop_
_entity.id
_entity.type
_entity.pdbx_description
1 polymer ?
#
loop_
_entity_poly.entity_id
_entity_poly.type
_entity_poly.pdbx_seq_one_letter_code
_entity_poly.pdbx_strand_id
1 'polypeptide(L)'
;MASNYDYILAKHEDQGGMPLVQHLKSVTDAAVVIARHAGLDEKLARKGAILHDIGKVSPLFQRTLKRGYIHQPGFVFRHEIASLLFLSLFPEEERPALIDMIAAHHKSISQDASGKGILDLDGDINSFKRHADKFKEWSPIALAILEELGIETHSIDLEEAEMNYEFAIDYCAKKPLNVSMWKGVLMAADHYASALEEKAEDSLHKLFITPDLSFYNRTHHLYPLSFVDANDARKHTLVTAPTGAGKTDFLLRRCKGRVFYTLPFQASINAMYDRIRNDLKETDAQVHLLHAASSLKVREHDVEERILQHHPGASVKVLTPHQMASIVFGIKGFEAMLLDLKGCDVILDEIHTYASETQAIVLKIIEILKSIGCRIHVGTATMPSVLYHKILKMLGGKSDVYEVSLPNETLSTFNRHIIHKVKDFESCVAIIKSAVEENKKLLIVCNQVKRAQQLYDDICSNYQNVAKMLIHSRFKRGDRTNLESALKDCYNSASNACIVVSTQVVEVSLDISFDVMITECAPIDALIQRFGRINRKRTDQTIGKHKDIYVIQPPEDKKDALPYDIDVLRKSYDVLPNDALLEERNLQTLIDLVYPDSKFMNLDYSGVVFTNGRWMIKELCHHAKSALLEVLDIN
;
A
#
# COMPACT_ATOMS: atom_id res chain seq x y z
N MET A 1 -1.66 27.13 -29.18
CA MET A 1 -0.88 28.24 -29.77
C MET A 1 0.30 28.47 -28.85
N ALA A 2 1.50 28.76 -29.40
CA ALA A 2 2.66 29.09 -28.60
C ALA A 2 2.40 30.38 -27.82
N SER A 3 2.82 30.44 -26.55
CA SER A 3 2.71 31.65 -25.73
C SER A 3 3.85 32.61 -26.03
N ASN A 4 3.59 33.93 -25.92
CA ASN A 4 4.65 34.92 -26.02
C ASN A 4 5.70 34.82 -24.89
N TYR A 5 5.44 33.97 -23.88
CA TYR A 5 6.25 33.79 -22.67
C TYR A 5 6.91 32.41 -22.58
N ASP A 6 6.98 31.65 -23.68
CA ASP A 6 7.60 30.31 -23.71
C ASP A 6 9.11 30.29 -23.35
N TYR A 7 9.74 31.47 -23.30
CA TYR A 7 11.12 31.62 -22.82
C TYR A 7 11.24 31.59 -21.27
N ILE A 8 10.14 31.69 -20.54
CA ILE A 8 10.10 31.51 -19.08
C ILE A 8 9.93 30.02 -18.79
N LEU A 9 10.91 29.43 -18.09
CA LEU A 9 10.99 28.00 -17.86
C LEU A 9 10.38 27.59 -16.51
N ALA A 10 9.71 26.44 -16.48
CA ALA A 10 9.28 25.75 -15.26
C ALA A 10 10.31 24.73 -14.78
N LYS A 11 11.09 24.12 -15.71
CA LYS A 11 12.08 23.06 -15.43
C LYS A 11 13.45 23.45 -15.96
N HIS A 12 14.51 22.86 -15.36
CA HIS A 12 15.90 23.07 -15.77
C HIS A 12 16.14 22.69 -17.24
N GLU A 13 16.98 23.44 -17.93
CA GLU A 13 17.30 23.18 -19.34
C GLU A 13 17.83 21.78 -19.62
N ASP A 14 18.58 21.18 -18.67
CA ASP A 14 19.04 19.79 -18.76
C ASP A 14 17.93 18.75 -18.59
N GLN A 15 16.76 19.17 -18.11
CA GLN A 15 15.54 18.35 -17.96
C GLN A 15 14.49 18.67 -19.05
N GLY A 16 14.91 19.17 -20.20
CA GLY A 16 14.03 19.47 -21.33
C GLY A 16 13.54 20.91 -21.41
N GLY A 17 13.75 21.75 -20.37
CA GLY A 17 13.45 23.19 -20.43
C GLY A 17 11.97 23.50 -20.68
N MET A 18 11.03 22.82 -19.98
CA MET A 18 9.59 23.01 -20.16
C MET A 18 9.16 24.46 -19.92
N PRO A 19 8.40 25.09 -20.83
CA PRO A 19 7.82 26.42 -20.63
C PRO A 19 6.88 26.47 -19.41
N LEU A 20 6.93 27.59 -18.67
CA LEU A 20 6.10 27.77 -17.47
C LEU A 20 4.59 27.76 -17.81
N VAL A 21 4.19 28.43 -18.90
CA VAL A 21 2.78 28.49 -19.31
C VAL A 21 2.24 27.09 -19.62
N GLN A 22 3.03 26.24 -20.29
CA GLN A 22 2.65 24.87 -20.59
C GLN A 22 2.51 24.05 -19.30
N HIS A 23 3.45 24.15 -18.37
CA HIS A 23 3.40 23.50 -17.07
C HIS A 23 2.15 23.90 -16.29
N LEU A 24 1.88 25.21 -16.16
CA LEU A 24 0.71 25.72 -15.46
C LEU A 24 -0.61 25.23 -16.07
N LYS A 25 -0.71 25.13 -17.41
CA LYS A 25 -1.88 24.54 -18.08
C LYS A 25 -2.07 23.08 -17.70
N SER A 26 -1.02 22.25 -17.81
CA SER A 26 -1.09 20.83 -17.48
C SER A 26 -1.44 20.58 -16.01
N VAL A 27 -0.85 21.35 -15.08
CA VAL A 27 -1.19 21.28 -13.65
C VAL A 27 -2.63 21.70 -13.40
N THR A 28 -3.09 22.73 -14.09
CA THR A 28 -4.47 23.24 -13.96
C THR A 28 -5.50 22.18 -14.36
N ASP A 29 -5.30 21.54 -15.50
CA ASP A 29 -6.22 20.52 -16.01
C ASP A 29 -6.26 19.30 -15.07
N ALA A 30 -5.12 18.88 -14.56
CA ALA A 30 -5.04 17.83 -13.55
C ALA A 30 -5.72 18.23 -12.23
N ALA A 31 -5.49 19.46 -11.74
CA ALA A 31 -6.09 19.95 -10.50
C ALA A 31 -7.63 20.01 -10.57
N VAL A 32 -8.19 20.42 -11.70
CA VAL A 32 -9.63 20.43 -11.93
C VAL A 32 -10.23 19.02 -11.86
N VAL A 33 -9.60 18.05 -12.53
CA VAL A 33 -10.06 16.64 -12.50
C VAL A 33 -9.99 16.06 -11.08
N ILE A 34 -8.90 16.32 -10.36
CA ILE A 34 -8.71 15.83 -8.99
C ILE A 34 -9.69 16.52 -8.03
N ALA A 35 -9.90 17.84 -8.14
CA ALA A 35 -10.85 18.58 -7.31
C ALA A 35 -12.27 18.09 -7.50
N ARG A 36 -12.69 17.86 -8.75
CA ARG A 36 -14.01 17.27 -9.08
C ARG A 36 -14.21 15.93 -8.39
N HIS A 37 -13.23 15.04 -8.47
CA HIS A 37 -13.28 13.74 -7.80
C HIS A 37 -13.38 13.89 -6.27
N ALA A 38 -12.63 14.84 -5.71
CA ALA A 38 -12.64 15.12 -4.28
C ALA A 38 -13.92 15.85 -3.77
N GLY A 39 -14.79 16.33 -4.68
CA GLY A 39 -15.95 17.13 -4.34
C GLY A 39 -15.57 18.54 -3.85
N LEU A 40 -14.49 19.10 -4.37
CA LEU A 40 -14.01 20.45 -4.09
C LEU A 40 -14.33 21.40 -5.25
N ASP A 41 -14.26 22.71 -5.00
CA ASP A 41 -14.53 23.73 -6.02
C ASP A 41 -13.46 23.68 -7.14
N GLU A 42 -13.91 23.34 -8.35
CA GLU A 42 -13.04 23.23 -9.53
C GLU A 42 -12.46 24.60 -9.95
N LYS A 43 -13.22 25.69 -9.77
CA LYS A 43 -12.75 27.04 -10.13
C LYS A 43 -11.65 27.49 -9.18
N LEU A 44 -11.80 27.20 -7.89
CA LEU A 44 -10.78 27.51 -6.89
C LEU A 44 -9.52 26.66 -7.09
N ALA A 45 -9.68 25.37 -7.40
CA ALA A 45 -8.56 24.49 -7.75
C ALA A 45 -7.78 25.01 -8.97
N ARG A 46 -8.51 25.47 -10.01
CA ARG A 46 -7.93 26.11 -11.20
C ARG A 46 -7.11 27.34 -10.84
N LYS A 47 -7.66 28.24 -10.03
CA LYS A 47 -6.98 29.48 -9.59
C LYS A 47 -5.68 29.17 -8.86
N GLY A 48 -5.73 28.24 -7.90
CA GLY A 48 -4.53 27.82 -7.14
C GLY A 48 -3.48 27.15 -8.01
N ALA A 49 -3.88 26.30 -8.95
CA ALA A 49 -2.97 25.64 -9.88
C ALA A 49 -2.30 26.64 -10.84
N ILE A 50 -3.01 27.67 -11.30
CA ILE A 50 -2.41 28.73 -12.12
C ILE A 50 -1.43 29.57 -11.31
N LEU A 51 -1.74 29.86 -10.05
CA LEU A 51 -0.95 30.75 -9.21
C LEU A 51 0.30 30.07 -8.62
N HIS A 52 0.31 28.76 -8.40
CA HIS A 52 1.29 28.08 -7.53
C HIS A 52 2.75 28.34 -7.89
N ASP A 53 3.03 28.40 -9.16
CA ASP A 53 4.40 28.48 -9.72
C ASP A 53 4.71 29.82 -10.41
N ILE A 54 3.80 30.80 -10.34
CA ILE A 54 4.01 32.08 -11.04
C ILE A 54 5.26 32.82 -10.53
N GLY A 55 5.68 32.58 -9.31
CA GLY A 55 6.91 33.12 -8.75
C GLY A 55 8.18 32.65 -9.47
N LYS A 56 8.08 31.59 -10.31
CA LYS A 56 9.19 31.16 -11.17
C LYS A 56 9.57 32.21 -12.23
N VAL A 57 8.70 33.17 -12.52
CA VAL A 57 9.01 34.30 -13.43
C VAL A 57 10.16 35.16 -12.91
N SER A 58 10.42 35.16 -11.61
CA SER A 58 11.53 35.94 -11.01
C SER A 58 12.86 35.63 -11.71
N PRO A 59 13.64 36.68 -12.10
CA PRO A 59 14.95 36.49 -12.71
C PRO A 59 15.92 35.71 -11.82
N LEU A 60 15.77 35.80 -10.50
CA LEU A 60 16.59 35.03 -9.56
C LEU A 60 16.32 33.52 -9.71
N PHE A 61 15.05 33.13 -9.85
CA PHE A 61 14.70 31.73 -10.08
C PHE A 61 15.10 31.27 -11.49
N GLN A 62 14.80 32.04 -12.54
CA GLN A 62 15.13 31.68 -13.93
C GLN A 62 16.62 31.43 -14.15
N ARG A 63 17.50 32.13 -13.43
CA ARG A 63 18.94 31.86 -13.46
C ARG A 63 19.28 30.46 -12.96
N THR A 64 18.55 29.93 -11.98
CA THR A 64 18.80 28.60 -11.41
C THR A 64 18.47 27.48 -12.40
N LEU A 65 17.67 27.76 -13.42
CA LEU A 65 17.25 26.80 -14.45
C LEU A 65 18.18 26.75 -15.66
N LYS A 66 19.19 27.63 -15.73
CA LYS A 66 20.14 27.68 -16.82
C LYS A 66 21.30 26.70 -16.67
N ARG A 67 21.77 26.14 -17.79
CA ARG A 67 22.92 25.25 -17.79
C ARG A 67 24.15 25.92 -17.18
N GLY A 68 24.84 25.16 -16.35
CA GLY A 68 26.07 25.63 -15.68
C GLY A 68 25.86 26.56 -14.49
N TYR A 69 24.63 26.72 -14.01
CA TYR A 69 24.36 27.46 -12.76
C TYR A 69 24.97 26.73 -11.56
N ILE A 70 25.78 27.47 -10.79
CA ILE A 70 26.39 26.97 -9.54
C ILE A 70 25.58 27.53 -8.36
N HIS A 71 24.96 26.65 -7.60
CA HIS A 71 24.24 27.03 -6.37
C HIS A 71 25.16 27.71 -5.37
N GLN A 72 24.80 28.92 -4.97
CA GLN A 72 25.52 29.63 -3.89
C GLN A 72 25.01 29.12 -2.52
N PRO A 73 25.90 28.82 -1.56
CA PRO A 73 25.48 28.45 -0.23
C PRO A 73 24.74 29.58 0.47
N GLY A 74 23.65 29.27 1.15
CA GLY A 74 23.02 30.16 2.14
C GLY A 74 21.65 30.75 1.80
N PHE A 75 21.23 30.81 0.54
CA PHE A 75 19.88 31.26 0.17
C PHE A 75 19.28 30.41 -0.94
N VAL A 76 18.11 29.86 -0.68
CA VAL A 76 17.28 29.18 -1.69
C VAL A 76 16.08 30.06 -1.98
N PHE A 77 15.96 30.51 -3.23
CA PHE A 77 14.78 31.24 -3.68
C PHE A 77 13.58 30.27 -3.73
N ARG A 78 12.56 30.59 -2.97
CA ARG A 78 11.33 29.81 -2.91
C ARG A 78 10.27 30.46 -3.79
N HIS A 79 10.07 29.89 -4.98
CA HIS A 79 9.09 30.42 -5.96
C HIS A 79 7.66 30.41 -5.40
N GLU A 80 7.33 29.46 -4.52
CA GLU A 80 6.04 29.42 -3.84
C GLU A 80 5.78 30.65 -2.98
N ILE A 81 6.80 31.21 -2.32
CA ILE A 81 6.69 32.47 -1.57
C ILE A 81 6.45 33.64 -2.53
N ALA A 82 7.23 33.68 -3.64
CA ALA A 82 7.06 34.71 -4.64
C ALA A 82 5.68 34.65 -5.33
N SER A 83 5.08 33.46 -5.45
CA SER A 83 3.72 33.32 -5.97
C SER A 83 2.66 33.94 -5.06
N LEU A 84 2.86 33.89 -3.74
CA LEU A 84 1.93 34.50 -2.75
C LEU A 84 1.87 36.02 -2.84
N LEU A 85 2.81 36.68 -3.50
CA LEU A 85 2.81 38.15 -3.69
C LEU A 85 1.64 38.64 -4.56
N PHE A 86 0.94 37.74 -5.22
CA PHE A 86 -0.20 38.00 -6.10
C PHE A 86 -1.59 37.66 -5.50
N LEU A 87 -1.68 37.44 -4.19
CA LEU A 87 -2.94 37.02 -3.54
C LEU A 87 -4.06 38.05 -3.65
N SER A 88 -3.75 39.33 -3.75
CA SER A 88 -4.76 40.40 -3.89
C SER A 88 -5.60 40.33 -5.19
N LEU A 89 -5.13 39.62 -6.19
CA LEU A 89 -5.91 39.32 -7.40
C LEU A 89 -7.17 38.46 -7.12
N PHE A 90 -7.26 37.87 -5.93
CA PHE A 90 -8.34 36.95 -5.56
C PHE A 90 -9.15 37.50 -4.37
N PRO A 91 -10.46 37.19 -4.31
CA PRO A 91 -11.30 37.50 -3.17
C PRO A 91 -10.71 36.99 -1.86
N GLU A 92 -10.90 37.74 -0.77
CA GLU A 92 -10.27 37.43 0.52
C GLU A 92 -10.68 36.04 1.06
N GLU A 93 -11.95 35.65 0.83
CA GLU A 93 -12.50 34.35 1.21
C GLU A 93 -11.86 33.16 0.48
N GLU A 94 -11.26 33.36 -0.69
CA GLU A 94 -10.58 32.33 -1.47
C GLU A 94 -9.10 32.16 -1.06
N ARG A 95 -8.47 33.22 -0.54
CA ARG A 95 -7.03 33.27 -0.24
C ARG A 95 -6.55 32.17 0.72
N PRO A 96 -7.31 31.76 1.77
CA PRO A 96 -6.94 30.65 2.63
C PRO A 96 -6.66 29.34 1.87
N ALA A 97 -7.54 28.97 0.93
CA ALA A 97 -7.38 27.77 0.13
C ALA A 97 -6.20 27.89 -0.84
N LEU A 98 -5.99 29.07 -1.45
CA LEU A 98 -4.85 29.35 -2.32
C LEU A 98 -3.53 29.26 -1.56
N ILE A 99 -3.46 29.81 -0.34
CA ILE A 99 -2.27 29.69 0.51
C ILE A 99 -1.99 28.22 0.85
N ASP A 100 -3.01 27.46 1.20
CA ASP A 100 -2.87 26.01 1.46
C ASP A 100 -2.29 25.25 0.26
N MET A 101 -2.73 25.58 -0.95
CA MET A 101 -2.21 25.00 -2.18
C MET A 101 -0.74 25.37 -2.40
N ILE A 102 -0.38 26.63 -2.22
CA ILE A 102 0.88 27.20 -2.71
C ILE A 102 2.02 27.08 -1.69
N ALA A 103 1.78 27.51 -0.43
CA ALA A 103 2.84 27.82 0.52
C ALA A 103 3.80 26.66 0.84
N ALA A 104 3.32 25.41 0.77
CA ALA A 104 4.12 24.25 1.18
C ALA A 104 3.93 23.02 0.30
N HIS A 105 3.63 23.21 -1.00
CA HIS A 105 3.38 22.08 -1.89
C HIS A 105 4.60 21.16 -2.08
N HIS A 106 5.81 21.65 -1.84
CA HIS A 106 7.03 20.83 -1.86
C HIS A 106 7.40 20.19 -0.51
N LYS A 107 6.66 20.50 0.57
CA LYS A 107 7.02 20.07 1.92
C LYS A 107 5.98 19.12 2.53
N SER A 108 6.40 18.39 3.55
CA SER A 108 5.53 17.57 4.39
C SER A 108 5.57 18.04 5.83
N ILE A 109 4.50 17.74 6.59
CA ILE A 109 4.42 18.03 8.03
C ILE A 109 5.58 17.34 8.79
N SER A 110 5.94 16.13 8.38
CA SER A 110 6.94 15.30 9.07
C SER A 110 8.38 15.70 8.79
N GLN A 111 8.64 16.48 7.74
CA GLN A 111 9.97 16.94 7.33
C GLN A 111 10.20 18.42 7.59
N ASP A 112 9.32 19.06 8.33
CA ASP A 112 9.57 20.41 8.81
C ASP A 112 10.66 20.39 9.88
N ALA A 113 11.90 20.52 9.42
CA ALA A 113 13.08 20.51 10.27
C ALA A 113 13.10 21.68 11.28
N SER A 114 12.33 22.75 11.01
CA SER A 114 12.23 23.92 11.86
C SER A 114 11.11 23.82 12.90
N GLY A 115 10.24 22.82 12.82
CA GLY A 115 9.07 22.68 13.69
C GLY A 115 7.98 23.73 13.48
N LYS A 116 8.04 24.48 12.36
CA LYS A 116 7.13 25.61 12.07
C LYS A 116 5.80 25.22 11.45
N GLY A 117 5.59 23.93 11.18
CA GLY A 117 4.32 23.40 10.70
C GLY A 117 4.18 23.30 9.18
N ILE A 118 2.95 22.99 8.73
CA ILE A 118 2.62 22.66 7.32
C ILE A 118 3.03 23.74 6.35
N LEU A 119 2.95 24.98 6.75
CA LEU A 119 3.08 26.10 5.84
C LEU A 119 4.44 26.78 5.88
N ASP A 120 5.30 26.43 6.86
CA ASP A 120 6.71 26.81 6.97
C ASP A 120 7.05 28.19 6.33
N LEU A 121 6.16 29.14 6.49
CA LEU A 121 6.42 30.54 6.15
C LEU A 121 7.07 31.19 7.36
N ASP A 122 8.31 31.61 7.17
CA ASP A 122 9.07 32.32 8.17
C ASP A 122 8.82 33.81 8.07
N GLY A 123 8.48 34.43 9.20
CA GLY A 123 8.43 35.87 9.33
C GLY A 123 9.81 36.56 9.33
N ASP A 124 10.85 35.94 8.74
CA ASP A 124 12.13 36.59 8.53
C ASP A 124 11.93 37.86 7.68
N ILE A 125 12.22 39.00 8.27
CA ILE A 125 12.16 40.34 7.65
C ILE A 125 12.88 40.38 6.29
N ASN A 126 13.92 39.57 6.13
CA ASN A 126 14.66 39.49 4.89
C ASN A 126 13.99 38.59 3.83
N SER A 127 13.07 37.73 4.22
CA SER A 127 12.41 36.80 3.29
C SER A 127 11.62 37.54 2.22
N PHE A 128 10.75 38.48 2.61
CA PHE A 128 10.01 39.31 1.65
C PHE A 128 10.96 40.01 0.68
N LYS A 129 11.93 40.78 1.20
CA LYS A 129 12.87 41.55 0.36
C LYS A 129 13.60 40.68 -0.67
N ARG A 130 13.96 39.46 -0.31
CA ARG A 130 14.66 38.54 -1.19
C ARG A 130 13.75 37.97 -2.28
N HIS A 131 12.50 37.65 -1.95
CA HIS A 131 11.54 37.08 -2.90
C HIS A 131 10.89 38.16 -3.78
N ALA A 132 10.83 39.40 -3.30
CA ALA A 132 10.39 40.57 -4.05
C ALA A 132 11.54 41.35 -4.76
N ASP A 133 12.77 40.80 -4.78
CA ASP A 133 13.87 41.45 -5.49
C ASP A 133 13.49 41.67 -6.97
N LYS A 134 13.68 42.89 -7.44
CA LYS A 134 13.30 43.33 -8.78
C LYS A 134 11.81 43.11 -9.14
N PHE A 135 10.92 43.13 -8.16
CA PHE A 135 9.49 42.88 -8.37
C PHE A 135 8.88 43.73 -9.49
N LYS A 136 9.26 45.02 -9.57
CA LYS A 136 8.80 45.95 -10.63
C LYS A 136 9.22 45.52 -12.05
N GLU A 137 10.31 44.72 -12.20
CA GLU A 137 10.78 44.24 -13.50
C GLU A 137 10.00 42.98 -13.94
N TRP A 138 9.68 42.06 -13.02
CA TRP A 138 9.11 40.77 -13.37
C TRP A 138 7.61 40.62 -13.10
N SER A 139 7.04 41.41 -12.19
CA SER A 139 5.59 41.32 -11.91
C SER A 139 4.71 41.64 -13.13
N PRO A 140 5.04 42.57 -14.05
CA PRO A 140 4.24 42.76 -15.25
C PRO A 140 4.21 41.52 -16.17
N ILE A 141 5.31 40.75 -16.23
CA ILE A 141 5.37 39.52 -17.00
C ILE A 141 4.52 38.43 -16.33
N ALA A 142 4.60 38.31 -15.00
CA ALA A 142 3.78 37.40 -14.23
C ALA A 142 2.28 37.68 -14.39
N LEU A 143 1.87 38.96 -14.30
CA LEU A 143 0.48 39.39 -14.50
C LEU A 143 0.00 39.07 -15.93
N ALA A 144 0.81 39.28 -16.93
CA ALA A 144 0.44 38.99 -18.31
C ALA A 144 0.28 37.46 -18.56
N ILE A 145 1.12 36.62 -17.91
CA ILE A 145 0.93 35.15 -17.92
C ILE A 145 -0.37 34.76 -17.20
N LEU A 146 -0.66 35.34 -16.05
CA LEU A 146 -1.88 35.09 -15.32
C LEU A 146 -3.12 35.47 -16.15
N GLU A 147 -3.08 36.61 -16.85
CA GLU A 147 -4.14 37.07 -17.74
C GLU A 147 -4.32 36.11 -18.93
N GLU A 148 -3.23 35.65 -19.58
CA GLU A 148 -3.28 34.63 -20.63
C GLU A 148 -3.97 33.34 -20.16
N LEU A 149 -3.79 32.98 -18.88
CA LEU A 149 -4.41 31.80 -18.26
C LEU A 149 -5.82 32.05 -17.73
N GLY A 150 -6.36 33.27 -17.90
CA GLY A 150 -7.74 33.63 -17.59
C GLY A 150 -7.99 34.11 -16.16
N ILE A 151 -6.97 34.62 -15.48
CA ILE A 151 -7.10 35.34 -14.21
C ILE A 151 -7.26 36.83 -14.50
N GLU A 152 -8.26 37.46 -13.91
CA GLU A 152 -8.39 38.92 -13.95
C GLU A 152 -7.24 39.57 -13.19
N THR A 153 -6.53 40.50 -13.83
CA THR A 153 -5.33 41.10 -13.25
C THR A 153 -5.45 42.61 -13.12
N HIS A 154 -4.75 43.17 -12.15
CA HIS A 154 -4.47 44.58 -12.00
C HIS A 154 -2.99 44.78 -11.62
N SER A 155 -2.49 46.00 -11.76
CA SER A 155 -1.13 46.31 -11.37
C SER A 155 -0.94 46.18 -9.86
N ILE A 156 0.03 45.42 -9.43
CA ILE A 156 0.40 45.21 -8.02
C ILE A 156 1.74 45.93 -7.79
N ASP A 157 1.75 46.86 -6.86
CA ASP A 157 2.99 47.51 -6.44
C ASP A 157 3.69 46.74 -5.29
N LEU A 158 4.83 47.29 -4.82
CA LEU A 158 5.62 46.61 -3.82
C LEU A 158 4.96 46.61 -2.42
N GLU A 159 4.18 47.64 -2.11
CA GLU A 159 3.46 47.76 -0.84
C GLU A 159 2.31 46.76 -0.79
N GLU A 160 1.54 46.65 -1.86
CA GLU A 160 0.49 45.64 -2.00
C GLU A 160 1.04 44.21 -1.96
N ALA A 161 2.19 43.95 -2.59
CA ALA A 161 2.89 42.67 -2.54
C ALA A 161 3.35 42.32 -1.11
N GLU A 162 3.79 43.30 -0.32
CA GLU A 162 4.16 43.13 1.10
C GLU A 162 2.94 42.79 1.95
N MET A 163 1.81 43.46 1.74
CA MET A 163 0.54 43.12 2.41
C MET A 163 0.08 41.71 2.10
N ASN A 164 0.21 41.25 0.85
CA ASN A 164 -0.13 39.88 0.45
C ASN A 164 0.77 38.84 1.17
N TYR A 165 2.06 39.14 1.29
CA TYR A 165 3.01 38.29 2.02
C TYR A 165 2.67 38.24 3.52
N GLU A 166 2.41 39.39 4.15
CA GLU A 166 2.03 39.45 5.57
C GLU A 166 0.71 38.72 5.84
N PHE A 167 -0.27 38.87 4.97
CA PHE A 167 -1.53 38.12 5.06
C PHE A 167 -1.29 36.60 5.06
N ALA A 168 -0.42 36.12 4.17
CA ALA A 168 -0.07 34.71 4.10
C ALA A 168 0.66 34.22 5.35
N ILE A 169 1.61 35.00 5.88
CA ILE A 169 2.31 34.72 7.15
C ILE A 169 1.32 34.61 8.31
N ASP A 170 0.44 35.60 8.44
CA ASP A 170 -0.56 35.67 9.49
C ASP A 170 -1.54 34.47 9.44
N TYR A 171 -1.97 34.12 8.25
CA TYR A 171 -2.82 32.96 8.04
C TYR A 171 -2.09 31.67 8.48
N CYS A 172 -0.85 31.48 8.03
CA CYS A 172 -0.05 30.30 8.36
C CYS A 172 0.23 30.18 9.85
N ALA A 173 0.51 31.30 10.52
CA ALA A 173 0.75 31.34 11.97
C ALA A 173 -0.48 30.99 12.80
N LYS A 174 -1.66 31.35 12.32
CA LYS A 174 -2.94 31.13 13.02
C LYS A 174 -3.59 29.78 12.68
N LYS A 175 -3.21 29.16 11.56
CA LYS A 175 -3.82 27.92 11.11
C LYS A 175 -3.39 26.75 11.99
N PRO A 176 -4.33 25.96 12.53
CA PRO A 176 -3.99 24.72 13.21
C PRO A 176 -3.36 23.74 12.23
N LEU A 177 -2.38 22.98 12.71
CA LEU A 177 -1.74 21.90 11.96
C LEU A 177 -2.73 20.77 11.72
N ASN A 178 -3.43 20.80 10.59
CA ASN A 178 -4.39 19.78 10.18
C ASN A 178 -4.18 19.40 8.71
N VAL A 179 -4.94 18.39 8.26
CA VAL A 179 -4.97 17.96 6.86
C VAL A 179 -5.55 19.07 5.98
N SER A 180 -4.85 19.42 4.91
CA SER A 180 -5.39 20.31 3.87
C SER A 180 -5.65 19.53 2.58
N MET A 181 -6.93 19.41 2.22
CA MET A 181 -7.33 18.79 0.95
C MET A 181 -6.87 19.63 -0.25
N TRP A 182 -6.83 20.95 -0.11
CA TRP A 182 -6.34 21.87 -1.14
C TRP A 182 -4.86 21.64 -1.47
N LYS A 183 -4.02 21.48 -0.43
CA LYS A 183 -2.63 21.08 -0.61
C LYS A 183 -2.51 19.73 -1.31
N GLY A 184 -3.37 18.77 -0.93
CA GLY A 184 -3.43 17.46 -1.58
C GLY A 184 -3.77 17.55 -3.07
N VAL A 185 -4.73 18.39 -3.47
CA VAL A 185 -5.10 18.62 -4.88
C VAL A 185 -3.89 19.12 -5.66
N LEU A 186 -3.24 20.18 -5.17
CA LEU A 186 -2.11 20.76 -5.90
C LEU A 186 -0.94 19.79 -5.99
N MET A 187 -0.54 19.16 -4.88
CA MET A 187 0.57 18.20 -4.89
C MET A 187 0.32 17.04 -5.85
N ALA A 188 -0.90 16.51 -5.88
CA ALA A 188 -1.26 15.44 -6.80
C ALA A 188 -1.21 15.91 -8.26
N ALA A 189 -1.72 17.10 -8.55
CA ALA A 189 -1.77 17.67 -9.89
C ALA A 189 -0.38 18.03 -10.42
N ASP A 190 0.43 18.71 -9.61
CA ASP A 190 1.80 19.09 -9.98
C ASP A 190 2.68 17.87 -10.23
N HIS A 191 2.66 16.89 -9.33
CA HIS A 191 3.40 15.65 -9.53
C HIS A 191 2.95 14.91 -10.79
N TYR A 192 1.64 14.83 -11.04
CA TYR A 192 1.08 14.18 -12.24
C TYR A 192 1.56 14.87 -13.52
N ALA A 193 1.37 16.19 -13.62
CA ALA A 193 1.77 16.98 -14.77
C ALA A 193 3.30 16.95 -14.98
N SER A 194 4.07 17.06 -13.89
CA SER A 194 5.53 17.02 -13.93
C SER A 194 6.10 15.68 -14.38
N ALA A 195 5.40 14.59 -14.10
CA ALA A 195 5.84 13.23 -14.41
C ALA A 195 5.47 12.78 -15.83
N LEU A 196 4.31 13.20 -16.33
CA LEU A 196 3.81 12.81 -17.66
C LEU A 196 4.11 13.82 -18.77
N GLU A 197 4.42 15.07 -18.40
CA GLU A 197 4.77 16.14 -19.35
C GLU A 197 3.74 16.29 -20.48
N GLU A 198 4.17 16.12 -21.73
CA GLU A 198 3.29 16.25 -22.91
C GLU A 198 2.15 15.24 -22.95
N LYS A 199 2.29 14.09 -22.26
CA LYS A 199 1.24 13.05 -22.18
C LYS A 199 0.23 13.30 -21.08
N ALA A 200 0.39 14.32 -20.24
CA ALA A 200 -0.47 14.56 -19.11
C ALA A 200 -1.93 14.77 -19.54
N GLU A 201 -2.18 15.59 -20.56
CA GLU A 201 -3.51 15.89 -21.08
C GLU A 201 -4.21 14.63 -21.64
N ASP A 202 -3.50 13.85 -22.46
CA ASP A 202 -4.03 12.62 -23.07
C ASP A 202 -4.39 11.54 -22.04
N SER A 203 -3.79 11.57 -20.86
CA SER A 203 -4.01 10.56 -19.81
C SER A 203 -5.05 10.96 -18.77
N LEU A 204 -5.51 12.23 -18.74
CA LEU A 204 -6.46 12.73 -17.74
C LEU A 204 -7.80 12.00 -17.76
N HIS A 205 -8.29 11.62 -18.93
CA HIS A 205 -9.58 10.91 -19.08
C HIS A 205 -9.56 9.49 -18.47
N LYS A 206 -8.36 8.95 -18.19
CA LYS A 206 -8.18 7.64 -17.57
C LYS A 206 -8.21 7.69 -16.04
N LEU A 207 -8.15 8.88 -15.44
CA LEU A 207 -8.13 9.04 -13.99
C LEU A 207 -9.52 8.84 -13.37
N PHE A 208 -9.55 8.22 -12.20
CA PHE A 208 -10.73 8.04 -11.37
C PHE A 208 -11.87 7.21 -11.99
N ILE A 209 -11.58 6.42 -13.02
CA ILE A 209 -12.55 5.50 -13.62
C ILE A 209 -12.91 4.41 -12.61
N THR A 210 -14.21 4.21 -12.38
CA THR A 210 -14.72 3.07 -11.63
C THR A 210 -14.53 1.79 -12.45
N PRO A 211 -13.86 0.75 -11.93
CA PRO A 211 -13.65 -0.47 -12.71
C PRO A 211 -14.94 -1.24 -12.94
N ASP A 212 -15.09 -1.83 -14.12
CA ASP A 212 -16.09 -2.88 -14.34
C ASP A 212 -15.58 -4.19 -13.71
N LEU A 213 -16.22 -4.60 -12.62
CA LEU A 213 -15.91 -5.81 -11.88
C LEU A 213 -16.84 -6.99 -12.20
N SER A 214 -17.62 -6.89 -13.27
CA SER A 214 -18.59 -7.91 -13.70
C SER A 214 -17.94 -9.26 -13.97
N PHE A 215 -16.66 -9.30 -14.35
CA PHE A 215 -15.87 -10.53 -14.48
C PHE A 215 -15.95 -11.44 -13.25
N TYR A 216 -16.08 -10.86 -12.06
CA TYR A 216 -16.13 -11.62 -10.80
C TYR A 216 -17.53 -12.13 -10.46
N ASN A 217 -18.57 -11.79 -11.21
CA ASN A 217 -19.96 -12.25 -11.00
C ASN A 217 -20.21 -13.70 -11.46
N ARG A 218 -19.15 -14.47 -11.66
CA ARG A 218 -19.19 -15.87 -12.03
C ARG A 218 -19.46 -16.77 -10.82
N THR A 219 -20.27 -17.78 -11.01
CA THR A 219 -20.52 -18.84 -10.01
C THR A 219 -19.74 -20.10 -10.37
N HIS A 220 -19.23 -20.78 -9.36
CA HIS A 220 -18.53 -22.05 -9.56
C HIS A 220 -18.68 -22.93 -8.32
N HIS A 221 -19.11 -24.19 -8.51
CA HIS A 221 -19.43 -25.12 -7.41
C HIS A 221 -18.25 -25.40 -6.48
N LEU A 222 -17.03 -25.31 -6.95
CA LEU A 222 -15.81 -25.46 -6.13
C LEU A 222 -15.56 -24.24 -5.23
N TYR A 223 -16.14 -23.08 -5.52
CA TYR A 223 -15.96 -21.84 -4.80
C TYR A 223 -17.27 -21.39 -4.12
N PRO A 224 -17.60 -21.91 -2.94
CA PRO A 224 -18.91 -21.69 -2.33
C PRO A 224 -19.26 -20.22 -2.08
N LEU A 225 -18.26 -19.34 -1.85
CA LEU A 225 -18.51 -17.91 -1.75
C LEU A 225 -19.02 -17.29 -3.07
N SER A 226 -18.89 -17.99 -4.21
CA SER A 226 -19.44 -17.52 -5.47
C SER A 226 -20.98 -17.52 -5.49
N PHE A 227 -21.63 -18.29 -4.62
CA PHE A 227 -23.09 -18.34 -4.47
C PHE A 227 -23.62 -17.40 -3.38
N VAL A 228 -22.75 -16.80 -2.58
CA VAL A 228 -23.16 -15.85 -1.55
C VAL A 228 -23.52 -14.52 -2.19
N ASP A 229 -24.65 -13.94 -1.78
CA ASP A 229 -25.08 -12.63 -2.29
C ASP A 229 -24.06 -11.54 -1.93
N ALA A 230 -23.61 -10.81 -2.93
CA ALA A 230 -22.71 -9.68 -2.79
C ALA A 230 -23.44 -8.32 -2.74
N ASN A 231 -24.77 -8.27 -2.89
CA ASN A 231 -25.55 -7.03 -2.98
C ASN A 231 -26.10 -6.55 -1.63
N ASP A 232 -25.62 -7.11 -0.52
CA ASP A 232 -26.03 -6.64 0.81
C ASP A 232 -25.81 -5.13 0.98
N ALA A 233 -26.78 -4.45 1.58
CA ALA A 233 -26.81 -2.99 1.68
C ALA A 233 -25.78 -2.43 2.68
N ARG A 234 -25.29 -3.25 3.61
CA ARG A 234 -24.29 -2.81 4.61
C ARG A 234 -22.99 -2.39 3.94
N LYS A 235 -22.44 -1.31 4.48
CA LYS A 235 -21.31 -0.60 3.87
C LYS A 235 -20.02 -1.41 3.88
N HIS A 236 -19.73 -2.11 4.98
CA HIS A 236 -18.49 -2.84 5.19
C HIS A 236 -18.70 -4.35 5.12
N THR A 237 -17.62 -5.11 5.00
CA THR A 237 -17.70 -6.59 4.92
C THR A 237 -16.60 -7.21 5.77
N LEU A 238 -16.94 -8.23 6.54
CA LEU A 238 -16.00 -9.17 7.16
C LEU A 238 -16.29 -10.58 6.63
N VAL A 239 -15.34 -11.19 5.94
CA VAL A 239 -15.49 -12.56 5.43
C VAL A 239 -14.43 -13.48 6.03
N THR A 240 -14.89 -14.54 6.70
CA THR A 240 -14.04 -15.62 7.21
C THR A 240 -14.36 -16.89 6.44
N ALA A 241 -13.39 -17.40 5.68
CA ALA A 241 -13.58 -18.60 4.88
C ALA A 241 -12.24 -19.28 4.55
N PRO A 242 -12.24 -20.60 4.35
CA PRO A 242 -11.05 -21.37 4.00
C PRO A 242 -10.33 -20.85 2.76
N THR A 243 -9.03 -21.16 2.66
CA THR A 243 -8.29 -20.95 1.42
C THR A 243 -8.90 -21.78 0.28
N GLY A 244 -9.20 -21.15 -0.85
CA GLY A 244 -9.86 -21.80 -1.99
C GLY A 244 -11.39 -21.71 -1.97
N ALA A 245 -12.00 -21.00 -1.01
CA ALA A 245 -13.45 -20.79 -0.97
C ALA A 245 -13.97 -19.69 -1.92
N GLY A 246 -13.07 -18.94 -2.58
CA GLY A 246 -13.43 -17.85 -3.49
C GLY A 246 -13.48 -16.47 -2.83
N LYS A 247 -12.75 -16.24 -1.73
CA LYS A 247 -12.71 -14.96 -1.00
C LYS A 247 -12.40 -13.75 -1.87
N THR A 248 -11.37 -13.84 -2.70
CA THR A 248 -10.91 -12.71 -3.54
C THR A 248 -12.03 -12.26 -4.50
N ASP A 249 -12.65 -13.18 -5.20
CA ASP A 249 -13.74 -12.88 -6.14
C ASP A 249 -14.96 -12.30 -5.39
N PHE A 250 -15.27 -12.84 -4.21
CA PHE A 250 -16.35 -12.33 -3.36
C PHE A 250 -16.08 -10.90 -2.89
N LEU A 251 -14.86 -10.61 -2.41
CA LEU A 251 -14.48 -9.26 -1.95
C LEU A 251 -14.54 -8.24 -3.09
N LEU A 252 -14.07 -8.61 -4.29
CA LEU A 252 -14.16 -7.75 -5.48
C LEU A 252 -15.60 -7.52 -5.92
N ARG A 253 -16.49 -8.52 -5.82
CA ARG A 253 -17.93 -8.35 -6.08
C ARG A 253 -18.63 -7.42 -5.09
N ARG A 254 -18.08 -7.26 -3.88
CA ARG A 254 -18.59 -6.30 -2.89
C ARG A 254 -18.25 -4.85 -3.22
N CYS A 255 -17.22 -4.63 -4.03
CA CYS A 255 -16.77 -3.29 -4.40
C CYS A 255 -17.74 -2.63 -5.38
N LYS A 256 -17.99 -1.34 -5.20
CA LYS A 256 -18.91 -0.52 -6.02
C LYS A 256 -18.22 0.69 -6.64
N GLY A 257 -17.00 0.99 -6.26
CA GLY A 257 -16.20 2.10 -6.73
C GLY A 257 -14.78 1.66 -7.07
N ARG A 258 -13.86 2.59 -7.08
CA ARG A 258 -12.42 2.32 -7.23
C ARG A 258 -11.93 1.46 -6.08
N VAL A 259 -10.94 0.60 -6.33
CA VAL A 259 -10.52 -0.43 -5.38
C VAL A 259 -9.06 -0.26 -4.97
N PHE A 260 -8.80 -0.26 -3.67
CA PHE A 260 -7.47 -0.43 -3.10
C PHE A 260 -7.39 -1.83 -2.48
N TYR A 261 -6.61 -2.71 -3.11
CA TYR A 261 -6.44 -4.10 -2.66
C TYR A 261 -5.13 -4.24 -1.89
N THR A 262 -5.20 -4.57 -0.60
CA THR A 262 -3.99 -4.70 0.22
C THR A 262 -3.70 -6.13 0.62
N LEU A 263 -2.43 -6.46 0.60
CA LEU A 263 -1.88 -7.75 1.03
C LEU A 263 -0.59 -7.53 1.83
N PRO A 264 -0.26 -8.45 2.76
CA PRO A 264 0.88 -8.27 3.68
C PRO A 264 2.26 -8.35 3.01
N PHE A 265 2.39 -9.04 1.87
CA PHE A 265 3.70 -9.38 1.32
C PHE A 265 3.84 -9.06 -0.15
N GLN A 266 5.04 -8.61 -0.58
CA GLN A 266 5.31 -8.19 -1.95
C GLN A 266 5.01 -9.27 -3.01
N ALA A 267 5.36 -10.52 -2.74
CA ALA A 267 5.07 -11.63 -3.67
C ALA A 267 3.55 -11.80 -3.90
N SER A 268 2.77 -11.64 -2.83
CA SER A 268 1.30 -11.68 -2.86
C SER A 268 0.70 -10.59 -3.71
N ILE A 269 1.23 -9.38 -3.53
CA ILE A 269 0.79 -8.19 -4.23
C ILE A 269 1.08 -8.32 -5.72
N ASN A 270 2.29 -8.79 -6.08
CA ASN A 270 2.65 -9.03 -7.47
C ASN A 270 1.73 -10.05 -8.15
N ALA A 271 1.45 -11.16 -7.47
CA ALA A 271 0.55 -12.19 -8.01
C ALA A 271 -0.89 -11.69 -8.14
N MET A 272 -1.36 -10.88 -7.17
CA MET A 272 -2.70 -10.29 -7.21
C MET A 272 -2.82 -9.21 -8.29
N TYR A 273 -1.79 -8.38 -8.46
CA TYR A 273 -1.73 -7.40 -9.54
C TYR A 273 -1.82 -8.08 -10.91
N ASP A 274 -1.00 -9.13 -11.16
CA ASP A 274 -1.02 -9.86 -12.43
C ASP A 274 -2.40 -10.48 -12.68
N ARG A 275 -3.00 -11.06 -11.63
CA ARG A 275 -4.34 -11.66 -11.70
C ARG A 275 -5.39 -10.62 -12.05
N ILE A 276 -5.51 -9.52 -11.28
CA ILE A 276 -6.52 -8.49 -11.50
C ILE A 276 -6.33 -7.83 -12.87
N ARG A 277 -5.09 -7.54 -13.25
CA ARG A 277 -4.77 -6.96 -14.56
C ARG A 277 -5.21 -7.88 -15.70
N ASN A 278 -4.97 -9.19 -15.56
CA ASN A 278 -5.42 -10.16 -16.58
C ASN A 278 -6.95 -10.34 -16.58
N ASP A 279 -7.57 -10.37 -15.41
CA ASP A 279 -9.02 -10.54 -15.26
C ASP A 279 -9.81 -9.34 -15.86
N LEU A 280 -9.23 -8.13 -15.79
CA LEU A 280 -9.86 -6.88 -16.25
C LEU A 280 -9.29 -6.35 -17.58
N LYS A 281 -8.46 -7.12 -18.30
CA LYS A 281 -7.77 -6.69 -19.53
C LYS A 281 -8.69 -6.24 -20.67
N GLU A 282 -9.94 -6.70 -20.68
CA GLU A 282 -10.95 -6.35 -21.69
C GLU A 282 -11.80 -5.13 -21.26
N THR A 283 -11.42 -4.44 -20.19
CA THR A 283 -12.10 -3.25 -19.67
C THR A 283 -11.17 -2.03 -19.72
N ASP A 284 -11.72 -0.82 -19.49
CA ASP A 284 -10.95 0.42 -19.41
C ASP A 284 -10.27 0.61 -18.03
N ALA A 285 -10.30 -0.40 -17.16
CA ALA A 285 -9.77 -0.32 -15.81
C ALA A 285 -8.26 -0.14 -15.79
N GLN A 286 -7.78 0.93 -15.13
CA GLN A 286 -6.36 1.17 -14.88
C GLN A 286 -5.96 0.43 -13.60
N VAL A 287 -5.16 -0.64 -13.74
CA VAL A 287 -4.68 -1.45 -12.62
C VAL A 287 -3.23 -1.10 -12.32
N HIS A 288 -2.95 -0.55 -11.14
CA HIS A 288 -1.61 -0.12 -10.74
C HIS A 288 -1.08 -0.92 -9.55
N LEU A 289 0.23 -1.12 -9.56
CA LEU A 289 0.99 -1.81 -8.51
C LEU A 289 1.79 -0.78 -7.69
N LEU A 290 1.64 -0.79 -6.36
CA LEU A 290 2.39 0.11 -5.48
C LEU A 290 3.06 -0.63 -4.33
N HIS A 291 4.38 -0.76 -4.39
CA HIS A 291 5.26 -1.18 -3.29
C HIS A 291 6.70 -0.73 -3.54
N ALA A 292 7.58 -0.84 -2.54
CA ALA A 292 8.98 -0.37 -2.62
C ALA A 292 9.80 -0.89 -3.83
N ALA A 293 9.35 -1.95 -4.49
CA ALA A 293 9.99 -2.56 -5.65
C ALA A 293 9.11 -2.63 -6.91
N SER A 294 8.00 -1.91 -6.95
CA SER A 294 7.07 -1.97 -8.08
C SER A 294 7.74 -1.60 -9.41
N SER A 295 8.65 -0.62 -9.38
CA SER A 295 9.41 -0.18 -10.55
C SER A 295 10.26 -1.26 -11.23
N LEU A 296 10.62 -2.34 -10.51
CA LEU A 296 11.37 -3.47 -11.07
C LEU A 296 10.46 -4.47 -11.80
N LYS A 297 9.18 -4.52 -11.46
CA LYS A 297 8.23 -5.46 -12.05
C LYS A 297 7.58 -4.91 -13.32
N VAL A 298 7.36 -3.61 -13.38
CA VAL A 298 6.81 -2.95 -14.57
C VAL A 298 7.89 -2.92 -15.64
N ARG A 299 7.59 -3.48 -16.81
CA ARG A 299 8.55 -3.64 -17.92
C ARG A 299 9.06 -2.28 -18.41
N GLU A 300 10.30 -2.26 -18.92
CA GLU A 300 10.96 -1.03 -19.43
C GLU A 300 10.15 -0.27 -20.51
N HIS A 301 9.21 -0.94 -21.17
CA HIS A 301 8.39 -0.34 -22.22
C HIS A 301 7.16 0.43 -21.71
N ASP A 302 6.89 0.42 -20.41
CA ASP A 302 5.71 1.05 -19.82
C ASP A 302 6.11 2.15 -18.84
N VAL A 303 6.82 3.17 -19.34
CA VAL A 303 7.30 4.32 -18.55
C VAL A 303 6.12 5.07 -17.95
N GLU A 304 5.02 5.22 -18.69
CA GLU A 304 3.79 5.87 -18.24
C GLU A 304 3.18 5.12 -17.04
N GLU A 305 3.05 3.79 -17.10
CA GLU A 305 2.54 2.99 -15.98
C GLU A 305 3.42 3.12 -14.73
N ARG A 306 4.76 3.15 -14.89
CA ARG A 306 5.69 3.33 -13.76
C ARG A 306 5.50 4.67 -13.08
N ILE A 307 5.23 5.72 -13.82
CA ILE A 307 4.95 7.04 -13.31
C ILE A 307 3.61 7.03 -12.59
N LEU A 308 2.56 6.53 -13.22
CA LEU A 308 1.20 6.54 -12.71
C LEU A 308 1.00 5.69 -11.43
N GLN A 309 1.87 4.71 -11.15
CA GLN A 309 1.80 3.90 -9.92
C GLN A 309 1.73 4.75 -8.63
N HIS A 310 2.46 5.84 -8.59
CA HIS A 310 2.55 6.74 -7.43
C HIS A 310 1.51 7.86 -7.44
N HIS A 311 0.79 8.04 -8.55
CA HIS A 311 -0.20 9.11 -8.70
C HIS A 311 -1.61 8.65 -8.34
N PRO A 312 -2.50 9.57 -7.91
CA PRO A 312 -3.90 9.24 -7.67
C PRO A 312 -4.63 8.93 -8.98
N GLY A 313 -5.77 8.24 -8.87
CA GLY A 313 -6.70 8.07 -9.97
C GLY A 313 -6.79 6.67 -10.59
N ALA A 314 -5.98 5.69 -10.18
CA ALA A 314 -6.12 4.31 -10.67
C ALA A 314 -7.50 3.71 -10.36
N SER A 315 -8.04 2.90 -11.26
CA SER A 315 -9.29 2.16 -11.04
C SER A 315 -9.13 1.10 -9.96
N VAL A 316 -8.01 0.37 -10.01
CA VAL A 316 -7.60 -0.61 -8.99
C VAL A 316 -6.14 -0.37 -8.65
N LYS A 317 -5.84 -0.23 -7.36
CA LYS A 317 -4.47 -0.12 -6.85
C LYS A 317 -4.16 -1.28 -5.93
N VAL A 318 -3.14 -2.08 -6.26
CA VAL A 318 -2.70 -3.22 -5.45
C VAL A 318 -1.44 -2.81 -4.67
N LEU A 319 -1.48 -2.88 -3.34
CA LEU A 319 -0.44 -2.29 -2.49
C LEU A 319 -0.30 -3.01 -1.14
N THR A 320 0.75 -2.66 -0.38
CA THR A 320 0.85 -3.06 1.03
C THR A 320 0.14 -2.04 1.94
N PRO A 321 -0.35 -2.43 3.12
CA PRO A 321 -0.79 -1.46 4.12
C PRO A 321 0.29 -0.48 4.55
N HIS A 322 1.56 -0.86 4.45
CA HIS A 322 2.70 0.03 4.73
C HIS A 322 2.68 1.27 3.82
N GLN A 323 2.28 1.13 2.55
CA GLN A 323 2.13 2.28 1.65
C GLN A 323 1.03 3.24 2.11
N MET A 324 -0.05 2.71 2.69
CA MET A 324 -1.10 3.53 3.29
C MET A 324 -0.72 4.10 4.67
N ALA A 325 0.33 3.59 5.32
CA ALA A 325 0.78 4.12 6.60
C ALA A 325 1.21 5.61 6.53
N SER A 326 1.50 6.12 5.32
CA SER A 326 1.72 7.55 5.09
C SER A 326 0.60 8.42 5.65
N ILE A 327 -0.66 7.97 5.57
CA ILE A 327 -1.82 8.70 6.12
C ILE A 327 -1.85 8.70 7.65
N VAL A 328 -1.23 7.70 8.30
CA VAL A 328 -1.09 7.63 9.76
C VAL A 328 0.03 8.53 10.26
N PHE A 329 1.14 8.59 9.52
CA PHE A 329 2.35 9.29 9.94
C PHE A 329 2.49 10.71 9.39
N GLY A 330 1.58 11.15 8.50
CA GLY A 330 1.64 12.46 7.87
C GLY A 330 2.91 12.68 7.04
N ILE A 331 3.36 11.66 6.30
CA ILE A 331 4.56 11.74 5.45
C ILE A 331 4.25 12.56 4.20
N LYS A 332 5.28 13.09 3.53
CA LYS A 332 5.13 13.85 2.28
C LYS A 332 4.18 13.13 1.31
N GLY A 333 3.16 13.84 0.83
CA GLY A 333 2.16 13.31 -0.12
C GLY A 333 0.98 12.57 0.54
N PHE A 334 0.88 12.54 1.86
CA PHE A 334 -0.23 11.86 2.54
C PHE A 334 -1.60 12.48 2.22
N GLU A 335 -1.67 13.78 1.98
CA GLU A 335 -2.90 14.48 1.58
C GLU A 335 -3.38 13.98 0.20
N ALA A 336 -2.46 13.81 -0.75
CA ALA A 336 -2.79 13.25 -2.07
C ALA A 336 -3.27 11.79 -1.95
N MET A 337 -2.70 10.99 -1.05
CA MET A 337 -3.16 9.64 -0.75
C MET A 337 -4.55 9.64 -0.11
N LEU A 338 -4.86 10.57 0.79
CA LEU A 338 -6.20 10.72 1.36
C LEU A 338 -7.24 11.06 0.30
N LEU A 339 -6.90 11.95 -0.65
CA LEU A 339 -7.76 12.27 -1.79
C LEU A 339 -8.01 11.06 -2.67
N ASP A 340 -6.97 10.29 -2.96
CA ASP A 340 -7.06 9.09 -3.80
C ASP A 340 -7.93 8.00 -3.16
N LEU A 341 -7.87 7.86 -1.83
CA LEU A 341 -8.62 6.88 -1.04
C LEU A 341 -10.08 7.29 -0.76
N LYS A 342 -10.40 8.58 -0.76
CA LYS A 342 -11.70 9.10 -0.34
C LYS A 342 -12.87 8.41 -1.07
N GLY A 343 -13.76 7.77 -0.31
CA GLY A 343 -14.95 7.09 -0.83
C GLY A 343 -14.71 5.79 -1.59
N CYS A 344 -13.47 5.32 -1.72
CA CYS A 344 -13.12 4.09 -2.41
C CYS A 344 -13.52 2.82 -1.61
N ASP A 345 -13.46 1.69 -2.30
CA ASP A 345 -13.48 0.36 -1.69
C ASP A 345 -12.04 -0.04 -1.30
N VAL A 346 -11.83 -0.42 -0.04
CA VAL A 346 -10.53 -0.87 0.43
C VAL A 346 -10.64 -2.30 0.92
N ILE A 347 -9.95 -3.20 0.22
CA ILE A 347 -9.84 -4.61 0.62
C ILE A 347 -8.59 -4.76 1.47
N LEU A 348 -8.78 -5.25 2.70
CA LEU A 348 -7.73 -5.59 3.64
C LEU A 348 -7.69 -7.12 3.78
N ASP A 349 -6.82 -7.76 3.02
CA ASP A 349 -6.73 -9.23 2.99
C ASP A 349 -5.62 -9.72 3.91
N GLU A 350 -5.90 -10.78 4.66
CA GLU A 350 -4.98 -11.48 5.58
C GLU A 350 -4.32 -10.57 6.64
N ILE A 351 -5.03 -9.59 7.18
CA ILE A 351 -4.48 -8.59 8.13
C ILE A 351 -3.99 -9.18 9.46
N HIS A 352 -4.41 -10.37 9.82
CA HIS A 352 -3.99 -11.07 11.04
C HIS A 352 -2.52 -11.53 10.99
N THR A 353 -1.92 -11.61 9.81
CA THR A 353 -0.52 -12.05 9.63
C THR A 353 0.52 -11.02 10.04
N TYR A 354 0.12 -9.80 10.37
CA TYR A 354 1.03 -8.75 10.80
C TYR A 354 1.45 -8.92 12.25
N ALA A 355 2.70 -8.53 12.54
CA ALA A 355 3.16 -8.35 13.91
C ALA A 355 2.33 -7.29 14.64
N SER A 356 2.36 -7.32 15.96
CA SER A 356 1.51 -6.49 16.84
C SER A 356 1.56 -5.00 16.50
N GLU A 357 2.76 -4.46 16.21
CA GLU A 357 2.97 -3.07 15.84
C GLU A 357 2.27 -2.70 14.53
N THR A 358 2.46 -3.54 13.53
CA THR A 358 1.82 -3.36 12.22
C THR A 358 0.30 -3.52 12.32
N GLN A 359 -0.21 -4.43 13.16
CA GLN A 359 -1.64 -4.55 13.42
C GLN A 359 -2.22 -3.25 14.00
N ALA A 360 -1.54 -2.60 14.95
CA ALA A 360 -1.98 -1.33 15.52
C ALA A 360 -2.09 -0.23 14.44
N ILE A 361 -1.12 -0.18 13.51
CA ILE A 361 -1.13 0.75 12.38
C ILE A 361 -2.29 0.43 11.43
N VAL A 362 -2.52 -0.84 11.11
CA VAL A 362 -3.64 -1.25 10.24
C VAL A 362 -4.98 -0.89 10.87
N LEU A 363 -5.15 -1.07 12.19
CA LEU A 363 -6.35 -0.63 12.89
C LEU A 363 -6.54 0.89 12.80
N LYS A 364 -5.45 1.66 12.87
CA LYS A 364 -5.53 3.12 12.69
C LYS A 364 -5.82 3.52 11.26
N ILE A 365 -5.28 2.81 10.28
CA ILE A 365 -5.66 2.96 8.87
C ILE A 365 -7.17 2.73 8.70
N ILE A 366 -7.75 1.67 9.28
CA ILE A 366 -9.19 1.39 9.25
C ILE A 366 -10.01 2.58 9.78
N GLU A 367 -9.59 3.18 10.89
CA GLU A 367 -10.27 4.34 11.48
C GLU A 367 -10.26 5.54 10.52
N ILE A 368 -9.09 5.86 9.95
CA ILE A 368 -8.94 6.97 8.99
C ILE A 368 -9.76 6.69 7.73
N LEU A 369 -9.67 5.50 7.15
CA LEU A 369 -10.44 5.11 5.97
C LEU A 369 -11.95 5.25 6.18
N LYS A 370 -12.44 4.82 7.36
CA LYS A 370 -13.84 5.01 7.73
C LYS A 370 -14.22 6.49 7.78
N SER A 371 -13.36 7.34 8.38
CA SER A 371 -13.62 8.79 8.51
C SER A 371 -13.69 9.52 7.17
N ILE A 372 -12.93 9.08 6.16
CA ILE A 372 -12.97 9.64 4.79
C ILE A 372 -13.99 8.95 3.87
N GLY A 373 -14.88 8.15 4.46
CA GLY A 373 -16.03 7.60 3.76
C GLY A 373 -15.80 6.32 2.97
N CYS A 374 -14.63 5.66 3.09
CA CYS A 374 -14.34 4.40 2.40
C CYS A 374 -15.29 3.26 2.80
N ARG A 375 -15.50 2.32 1.87
CA ARG A 375 -16.07 1.00 2.15
C ARG A 375 -14.92 0.04 2.42
N ILE A 376 -14.98 -0.67 3.54
CA ILE A 376 -13.87 -1.51 3.99
C ILE A 376 -14.30 -2.97 3.96
N HIS A 377 -13.53 -3.80 3.27
CA HIS A 377 -13.79 -5.21 3.09
C HIS A 377 -12.60 -6.02 3.60
N VAL A 378 -12.80 -6.78 4.67
CA VAL A 378 -11.75 -7.59 5.30
C VAL A 378 -11.94 -9.05 4.94
N GLY A 379 -10.91 -9.68 4.41
CA GLY A 379 -10.86 -11.10 4.08
C GLY A 379 -9.83 -11.85 4.91
N THR A 380 -10.20 -13.01 5.44
CA THR A 380 -9.26 -13.85 6.19
C THR A 380 -9.65 -15.33 6.13
N ALA A 381 -8.64 -16.19 6.21
CA ALA A 381 -8.87 -17.61 6.50
C ALA A 381 -8.78 -17.89 8.01
N THR A 382 -7.99 -17.08 8.73
CA THR A 382 -7.63 -17.29 10.13
C THR A 382 -7.52 -15.96 10.83
N MET A 383 -8.42 -15.66 11.77
CA MET A 383 -8.35 -14.41 12.53
C MET A 383 -8.80 -14.69 13.98
N PRO A 384 -7.99 -14.36 14.99
CA PRO A 384 -8.43 -14.45 16.39
C PRO A 384 -9.73 -13.68 16.61
N SER A 385 -10.68 -14.28 17.33
CA SER A 385 -12.01 -13.68 17.58
C SER A 385 -11.90 -12.31 18.24
N VAL A 386 -10.88 -12.09 19.07
CA VAL A 386 -10.62 -10.78 19.70
C VAL A 386 -10.36 -9.70 18.66
N LEU A 387 -9.51 -9.97 17.65
CA LEU A 387 -9.24 -9.02 16.56
C LEU A 387 -10.48 -8.81 15.69
N TYR A 388 -11.19 -9.90 15.37
CA TYR A 388 -12.43 -9.86 14.61
C TYR A 388 -13.47 -8.93 15.25
N HIS A 389 -13.78 -9.11 16.54
CA HIS A 389 -14.74 -8.28 17.25
C HIS A 389 -14.30 -6.82 17.38
N LYS A 390 -12.98 -6.58 17.53
CA LYS A 390 -12.43 -5.21 17.57
C LYS A 390 -12.67 -4.50 16.23
N ILE A 391 -12.39 -5.14 15.12
CA ILE A 391 -12.62 -4.59 13.77
C ILE A 391 -14.12 -4.39 13.53
N LEU A 392 -14.95 -5.38 13.86
CA LEU A 392 -16.40 -5.29 13.73
C LEU A 392 -16.95 -4.05 14.46
N LYS A 393 -16.51 -3.84 15.71
CA LYS A 393 -16.91 -2.66 16.51
C LYS A 393 -16.43 -1.36 15.87
N MET A 394 -15.20 -1.29 15.39
CA MET A 394 -14.64 -0.10 14.74
C MET A 394 -15.41 0.27 13.48
N LEU A 395 -15.84 -0.72 12.71
CA LEU A 395 -16.61 -0.51 11.47
C LEU A 395 -18.08 -0.11 11.71
N GLY A 396 -18.60 -0.21 12.92
CA GLY A 396 -19.98 0.19 13.28
C GLY A 396 -20.86 -0.97 13.70
N GLY A 397 -20.30 -2.17 13.88
CA GLY A 397 -21.03 -3.35 14.32
C GLY A 397 -21.87 -4.00 13.21
N LYS A 398 -22.76 -4.91 13.61
CA LYS A 398 -23.55 -5.74 12.67
C LYS A 398 -24.51 -4.95 11.77
N SER A 399 -24.89 -3.73 12.16
CA SER A 399 -25.74 -2.84 11.35
C SER A 399 -25.04 -2.35 10.09
N ASP A 400 -23.73 -2.11 10.17
CA ASP A 400 -22.92 -1.52 9.10
C ASP A 400 -22.03 -2.53 8.39
N VAL A 401 -21.86 -3.72 8.98
CA VAL A 401 -20.92 -4.75 8.50
C VAL A 401 -21.67 -6.00 8.05
N TYR A 402 -21.46 -6.41 6.82
CA TYR A 402 -21.89 -7.69 6.29
C TYR A 402 -20.88 -8.77 6.72
N GLU A 403 -21.29 -9.56 7.71
CA GLU A 403 -20.51 -10.70 8.18
C GLU A 403 -20.83 -11.92 7.31
N VAL A 404 -19.80 -12.57 6.75
CA VAL A 404 -19.93 -13.73 5.87
C VAL A 404 -19.05 -14.87 6.37
N SER A 405 -19.68 -16.01 6.60
CA SER A 405 -19.03 -17.29 6.92
C SER A 405 -19.73 -18.42 6.19
N LEU A 406 -19.04 -19.54 6.04
CA LEU A 406 -19.62 -20.72 5.39
C LEU A 406 -20.28 -21.64 6.42
N PRO A 407 -21.38 -22.31 6.08
CA PRO A 407 -22.01 -23.34 6.95
C PRO A 407 -21.05 -24.50 7.23
N ASN A 408 -21.22 -25.14 8.41
CA ASN A 408 -20.37 -26.26 8.83
C ASN A 408 -20.32 -27.43 7.84
N GLU A 409 -21.43 -27.71 7.17
CA GLU A 409 -21.51 -28.74 6.10
C GLU A 409 -20.58 -28.38 4.94
N THR A 410 -20.57 -27.11 4.53
CA THR A 410 -19.66 -26.63 3.48
C THR A 410 -18.22 -26.63 3.97
N LEU A 411 -17.95 -26.20 5.20
CA LEU A 411 -16.60 -26.23 5.80
C LEU A 411 -16.02 -27.63 5.83
N SER A 412 -16.82 -28.67 6.10
CA SER A 412 -16.35 -30.07 6.10
C SER A 412 -15.81 -30.52 4.74
N THR A 413 -16.27 -29.93 3.64
CA THR A 413 -15.74 -30.21 2.30
C THR A 413 -14.33 -29.63 2.05
N PHE A 414 -13.82 -28.81 2.97
CA PHE A 414 -12.46 -28.28 2.96
C PHE A 414 -11.50 -29.07 3.85
N ASN A 415 -11.96 -30.09 4.56
CA ASN A 415 -11.10 -31.01 5.28
C ASN A 415 -10.16 -31.71 4.30
N ARG A 416 -8.85 -31.59 4.50
CA ARG A 416 -7.88 -32.06 3.50
C ARG A 416 -6.53 -32.48 4.11
N HIS A 417 -6.34 -32.35 5.41
CA HIS A 417 -5.06 -32.62 6.06
C HIS A 417 -5.20 -33.58 7.21
N ILE A 418 -4.35 -34.62 7.25
CA ILE A 418 -4.11 -35.44 8.42
C ILE A 418 -2.84 -34.93 9.07
N ILE A 419 -2.89 -34.59 10.35
CA ILE A 419 -1.77 -34.05 11.09
C ILE A 419 -1.11 -35.16 11.89
N HIS A 420 0.22 -35.27 11.73
CA HIS A 420 1.09 -36.18 12.48
C HIS A 420 2.09 -35.37 13.30
N LYS A 421 2.12 -35.57 14.60
CA LYS A 421 3.11 -34.95 15.49
C LYS A 421 4.37 -35.79 15.51
N VAL A 422 5.51 -35.20 15.17
CA VAL A 422 6.81 -35.89 15.13
C VAL A 422 7.81 -35.18 16.03
N LYS A 423 8.78 -35.92 16.53
CA LYS A 423 9.73 -35.39 17.51
C LYS A 423 10.75 -34.43 16.89
N ASP A 424 11.39 -34.84 15.79
CA ASP A 424 12.49 -34.14 15.17
C ASP A 424 12.62 -34.49 13.67
N PHE A 425 13.58 -33.88 12.97
CA PHE A 425 13.86 -34.17 11.58
C PHE A 425 14.44 -35.59 11.36
N GLU A 426 15.13 -36.19 12.32
CA GLU A 426 15.62 -37.56 12.21
C GLU A 426 14.45 -38.53 12.07
N SER A 427 13.40 -38.32 12.82
CA SER A 427 12.13 -39.07 12.73
C SER A 427 11.46 -38.96 11.35
N CYS A 428 11.80 -37.93 10.56
CA CYS A 428 11.23 -37.67 9.23
C CYS A 428 12.02 -38.34 8.08
N VAL A 429 13.20 -38.92 8.31
CA VAL A 429 14.02 -39.50 7.24
C VAL A 429 13.29 -40.60 6.47
N ALA A 430 12.57 -41.48 7.17
CA ALA A 430 11.75 -42.53 6.54
C ALA A 430 10.60 -41.92 5.71
N ILE A 431 10.02 -40.81 6.16
CA ILE A 431 8.93 -40.11 5.48
C ILE A 431 9.44 -39.46 4.18
N ILE A 432 10.60 -38.82 4.20
CA ILE A 432 11.24 -38.25 3.02
C ILE A 432 11.52 -39.35 1.98
N LYS A 433 12.08 -40.49 2.43
CA LYS A 433 12.38 -41.64 1.58
C LYS A 433 11.08 -42.18 0.91
N SER A 434 10.03 -42.42 1.70
CA SER A 434 8.72 -42.89 1.19
C SER A 434 8.12 -41.90 0.19
N ALA A 435 8.17 -40.59 0.48
CA ALA A 435 7.65 -39.57 -0.42
C ALA A 435 8.37 -39.59 -1.79
N VAL A 436 9.68 -39.80 -1.81
CA VAL A 436 10.46 -39.93 -3.05
C VAL A 436 10.14 -41.22 -3.79
N GLU A 437 10.07 -42.35 -3.10
CA GLU A 437 9.76 -43.67 -3.68
C GLU A 437 8.32 -43.69 -4.27
N GLU A 438 7.37 -43.01 -3.64
CA GLU A 438 6.00 -42.90 -4.08
C GLU A 438 5.78 -41.77 -5.12
N ASN A 439 6.87 -41.17 -5.61
CA ASN A 439 6.84 -40.09 -6.60
C ASN A 439 6.02 -38.85 -6.17
N LYS A 440 6.07 -38.48 -4.88
CA LYS A 440 5.34 -37.35 -4.29
C LYS A 440 6.18 -36.06 -4.29
N LYS A 441 5.50 -34.93 -4.40
CA LYS A 441 6.08 -33.61 -4.21
C LYS A 441 6.09 -33.29 -2.72
N LEU A 442 7.30 -33.11 -2.15
CA LEU A 442 7.52 -32.86 -0.74
C LEU A 442 7.90 -31.40 -0.49
N LEU A 443 7.18 -30.76 0.42
CA LEU A 443 7.51 -29.42 0.91
C LEU A 443 8.00 -29.49 2.36
N ILE A 444 9.22 -28.98 2.61
CA ILE A 444 9.78 -28.88 3.96
C ILE A 444 9.88 -27.42 4.36
N VAL A 445 9.33 -27.06 5.53
CA VAL A 445 9.30 -25.68 5.99
C VAL A 445 10.03 -25.52 7.33
N CYS A 446 11.08 -24.72 7.32
CA CYS A 446 11.87 -24.36 8.51
C CYS A 446 11.55 -22.94 8.98
N ASN A 447 11.74 -22.68 10.28
CA ASN A 447 11.55 -21.34 10.84
C ASN A 447 12.79 -20.45 10.63
N GLN A 448 13.97 -21.04 10.50
CA GLN A 448 15.24 -20.33 10.38
C GLN A 448 15.94 -20.64 9.06
N VAL A 449 16.51 -19.60 8.44
CA VAL A 449 17.25 -19.74 7.17
C VAL A 449 18.44 -20.68 7.32
N LYS A 450 19.21 -20.58 8.42
CA LYS A 450 20.38 -21.45 8.68
C LYS A 450 19.98 -22.92 8.70
N ARG A 451 18.87 -23.25 9.37
CA ARG A 451 18.37 -24.64 9.45
C ARG A 451 17.88 -25.14 8.08
N ALA A 452 17.20 -24.29 7.31
CA ALA A 452 16.79 -24.64 5.96
C ALA A 452 17.99 -24.92 5.04
N GLN A 453 19.08 -24.16 5.16
CA GLN A 453 20.32 -24.38 4.41
C GLN A 453 20.99 -25.71 4.78
N GLN A 454 21.15 -25.97 6.08
CA GLN A 454 21.74 -27.22 6.57
C GLN A 454 20.96 -28.45 6.08
N LEU A 455 19.64 -28.42 6.25
CA LEU A 455 18.78 -29.51 5.81
C LEU A 455 18.82 -29.69 4.28
N TYR A 456 18.92 -28.62 3.52
CA TYR A 456 19.03 -28.66 2.07
C TYR A 456 20.36 -29.33 1.63
N ASP A 457 21.47 -29.05 2.32
CA ASP A 457 22.78 -29.68 2.07
C ASP A 457 22.73 -31.18 2.35
N ASP A 458 22.06 -31.59 3.44
CA ASP A 458 21.83 -33.00 3.77
C ASP A 458 20.99 -33.71 2.71
N ILE A 459 19.92 -33.06 2.24
CA ILE A 459 19.06 -33.57 1.16
C ILE A 459 19.82 -33.65 -0.15
N CYS A 460 20.69 -32.71 -0.48
CA CYS A 460 21.51 -32.75 -1.67
C CYS A 460 22.46 -33.95 -1.66
N SER A 461 23.02 -34.28 -0.50
CA SER A 461 23.93 -35.39 -0.32
C SER A 461 23.23 -36.76 -0.45
N ASN A 462 22.00 -36.89 0.07
CA ASN A 462 21.32 -38.18 0.17
C ASN A 462 20.40 -38.48 -1.02
N TYR A 463 19.91 -37.48 -1.77
CA TYR A 463 18.91 -37.64 -2.85
C TYR A 463 19.41 -37.05 -4.16
N GLN A 464 20.52 -37.52 -4.72
CA GLN A 464 21.20 -36.91 -5.88
C GLN A 464 20.32 -36.82 -7.14
N ASN A 465 19.47 -37.79 -7.38
CA ASN A 465 18.64 -37.91 -8.60
C ASN A 465 17.25 -37.27 -8.49
N VAL A 466 16.92 -36.57 -7.40
CA VAL A 466 15.64 -35.92 -7.17
C VAL A 466 15.76 -34.41 -7.42
N ALA A 467 14.80 -33.80 -8.09
CA ALA A 467 14.75 -32.34 -8.26
C ALA A 467 14.59 -31.65 -6.90
N LYS A 468 15.46 -30.69 -6.63
CA LYS A 468 15.53 -30.00 -5.33
C LYS A 468 15.57 -28.49 -5.49
N MET A 469 14.97 -27.78 -4.54
CA MET A 469 15.03 -26.32 -4.46
C MET A 469 15.14 -25.87 -3.01
N LEU A 470 15.94 -24.82 -2.79
CA LEU A 470 15.96 -24.04 -1.55
C LEU A 470 15.44 -22.63 -1.83
N ILE A 471 14.48 -22.16 -1.03
CA ILE A 471 13.95 -20.79 -1.14
C ILE A 471 13.74 -20.13 0.23
N HIS A 472 14.33 -18.95 0.43
CA HIS A 472 14.21 -18.18 1.67
C HIS A 472 14.37 -16.66 1.43
N SER A 473 14.15 -15.85 2.45
CA SER A 473 14.15 -14.38 2.37
C SER A 473 15.50 -13.72 2.08
N ARG A 474 16.63 -14.43 2.32
CA ARG A 474 17.99 -13.87 2.16
C ARG A 474 18.54 -13.96 0.73
N PHE A 475 17.82 -14.52 -0.21
CA PHE A 475 18.21 -14.43 -1.63
C PHE A 475 18.09 -12.97 -2.11
N LYS A 476 18.99 -12.57 -3.01
CA LYS A 476 18.86 -11.29 -3.72
C LYS A 476 17.49 -11.22 -4.41
N ARG A 477 16.93 -10.03 -4.53
CA ARG A 477 15.57 -9.83 -5.02
C ARG A 477 15.33 -10.47 -6.39
N GLY A 478 16.25 -10.29 -7.35
CA GLY A 478 16.15 -10.90 -8.68
C GLY A 478 16.18 -12.43 -8.63
N ASP A 479 17.13 -13.02 -7.87
CA ASP A 479 17.24 -14.47 -7.70
C ASP A 479 15.98 -15.04 -7.06
N ARG A 480 15.43 -14.36 -6.08
CA ARG A 480 14.20 -14.75 -5.41
C ARG A 480 13.01 -14.77 -6.36
N THR A 481 12.87 -13.76 -7.23
CA THR A 481 11.82 -13.73 -8.25
C THR A 481 11.94 -14.92 -9.20
N ASN A 482 13.15 -15.26 -9.64
CA ASN A 482 13.40 -16.42 -10.49
C ASN A 482 13.05 -17.73 -9.77
N LEU A 483 13.40 -17.86 -8.49
CA LEU A 483 13.07 -19.04 -7.68
C LEU A 483 11.55 -19.17 -7.46
N GLU A 484 10.84 -18.07 -7.20
CA GLU A 484 9.37 -18.07 -7.06
C GLU A 484 8.69 -18.49 -8.37
N SER A 485 9.18 -18.01 -9.54
CA SER A 485 8.69 -18.45 -10.85
C SER A 485 9.00 -19.93 -11.09
N ALA A 486 10.22 -20.39 -10.84
CA ALA A 486 10.58 -21.80 -10.97
C ALA A 486 9.77 -22.71 -10.04
N LEU A 487 9.52 -22.27 -8.80
CA LEU A 487 8.66 -22.99 -7.86
C LEU A 487 7.23 -23.18 -8.41
N LYS A 488 6.66 -22.12 -8.98
CA LYS A 488 5.32 -22.14 -9.55
C LYS A 488 5.25 -22.95 -10.84
N ASP A 489 6.17 -22.72 -11.76
CA ASP A 489 6.07 -23.21 -13.14
C ASP A 489 6.68 -24.61 -13.32
N CYS A 490 7.73 -24.95 -12.56
CA CYS A 490 8.43 -26.23 -12.66
C CYS A 490 8.07 -27.20 -11.53
N TYR A 491 8.29 -26.81 -10.27
CA TYR A 491 8.13 -27.72 -9.12
C TYR A 491 6.66 -27.98 -8.78
N ASN A 492 5.81 -26.97 -8.84
CA ASN A 492 4.38 -27.11 -8.57
C ASN A 492 3.68 -27.97 -9.63
N SER A 493 4.13 -27.91 -10.89
CA SER A 493 3.61 -28.69 -12.02
C SER A 493 4.37 -29.98 -12.30
N ALA A 494 5.41 -30.30 -11.49
CA ALA A 494 6.19 -31.50 -11.66
C ALA A 494 5.31 -32.77 -11.59
N SER A 495 5.54 -33.69 -12.54
CA SER A 495 4.94 -35.02 -12.54
C SER A 495 5.77 -36.04 -11.75
N ASN A 496 7.03 -35.72 -11.46
CA ASN A 496 7.96 -36.56 -10.73
C ASN A 496 8.20 -36.02 -9.32
N ALA A 497 8.75 -36.86 -8.45
CA ALA A 497 9.14 -36.47 -7.10
C ALA A 497 10.05 -35.24 -7.11
N CYS A 498 9.77 -34.31 -6.22
CA CYS A 498 10.65 -33.18 -5.97
C CYS A 498 10.63 -32.80 -4.48
N ILE A 499 11.71 -32.19 -4.02
CA ILE A 499 11.85 -31.73 -2.63
C ILE A 499 12.11 -30.22 -2.64
N VAL A 500 11.23 -29.47 -2.01
CA VAL A 500 11.41 -28.03 -1.81
C VAL A 500 11.61 -27.73 -0.33
N VAL A 501 12.77 -27.16 0.01
CA VAL A 501 13.06 -26.66 1.35
C VAL A 501 12.83 -25.17 1.38
N SER A 502 12.04 -24.69 2.32
CA SER A 502 11.66 -23.30 2.39
C SER A 502 11.64 -22.78 3.83
N THR A 503 11.50 -21.47 3.97
CA THR A 503 11.13 -20.79 5.20
C THR A 503 9.71 -20.19 5.08
N GLN A 504 9.37 -19.18 5.88
CA GLN A 504 8.06 -18.49 5.86
C GLN A 504 7.63 -17.96 4.48
N VAL A 505 8.52 -17.93 3.52
CA VAL A 505 8.22 -17.47 2.15
C VAL A 505 7.04 -18.20 1.51
N VAL A 506 6.83 -19.47 1.86
CA VAL A 506 5.72 -20.27 1.31
C VAL A 506 4.38 -20.07 2.05
N GLU A 507 4.38 -19.44 3.21
CA GLU A 507 3.14 -19.17 3.97
C GLU A 507 2.20 -18.28 3.17
N VAL A 508 2.76 -17.43 2.30
CA VAL A 508 2.01 -16.35 1.68
C VAL A 508 1.99 -16.44 0.16
N SER A 509 0.79 -16.37 -0.38
CA SER A 509 0.41 -16.04 -1.78
C SER A 509 1.09 -16.77 -2.94
N LEU A 510 1.82 -17.81 -2.67
CA LEU A 510 2.24 -18.72 -3.73
C LEU A 510 1.08 -19.70 -4.03
N ASP A 511 0.65 -19.74 -5.29
CA ASP A 511 -0.34 -20.72 -5.74
C ASP A 511 0.34 -22.05 -6.06
N ILE A 512 0.78 -22.74 -4.99
CA ILE A 512 1.45 -24.03 -5.05
C ILE A 512 0.62 -25.10 -4.33
N SER A 513 0.73 -26.33 -4.80
CA SER A 513 0.01 -27.49 -4.25
C SER A 513 0.93 -28.69 -4.25
N PHE A 514 1.39 -29.08 -3.07
CA PHE A 514 2.27 -30.23 -2.83
C PHE A 514 1.48 -31.41 -2.27
N ASP A 515 2.13 -32.57 -2.18
CA ASP A 515 1.50 -33.83 -1.76
C ASP A 515 1.72 -34.12 -0.28
N VAL A 516 2.88 -33.78 0.25
CA VAL A 516 3.30 -34.04 1.64
C VAL A 516 4.02 -32.81 2.18
N MET A 517 3.85 -32.53 3.46
CA MET A 517 4.60 -31.48 4.15
C MET A 517 5.29 -32.04 5.40
N ILE A 518 6.52 -31.59 5.61
CA ILE A 518 7.21 -31.65 6.91
C ILE A 518 7.45 -30.20 7.33
N THR A 519 6.99 -29.81 8.50
CA THR A 519 7.15 -28.42 8.97
C THR A 519 7.60 -28.35 10.41
N GLU A 520 8.53 -27.47 10.72
CA GLU A 520 8.73 -27.05 12.10
C GLU A 520 7.45 -26.42 12.64
N CYS A 521 7.21 -26.61 13.95
CA CYS A 521 6.09 -25.96 14.61
C CYS A 521 6.21 -24.43 14.49
N ALA A 522 5.11 -23.78 14.18
CA ALA A 522 4.96 -22.35 14.07
C ALA A 522 3.66 -21.89 14.78
N PRO A 523 3.41 -20.62 14.96
CA PRO A 523 2.11 -20.12 15.41
C PRO A 523 0.97 -20.73 14.60
N ILE A 524 -0.17 -21.02 15.23
CA ILE A 524 -1.27 -21.77 14.62
C ILE A 524 -1.78 -21.17 13.33
N ASP A 525 -1.84 -19.85 13.24
CA ASP A 525 -2.23 -19.11 12.04
C ASP A 525 -1.23 -19.31 10.89
N ALA A 526 0.08 -19.28 11.18
CA ALA A 526 1.15 -19.59 10.21
C ALA A 526 1.10 -21.06 9.77
N LEU A 527 0.86 -22.00 10.71
CA LEU A 527 0.69 -23.42 10.38
C LEU A 527 -0.47 -23.65 9.42
N ILE A 528 -1.63 -23.06 9.67
CA ILE A 528 -2.79 -23.16 8.79
C ILE A 528 -2.48 -22.62 7.39
N GLN A 529 -1.70 -21.56 7.29
CA GLN A 529 -1.26 -21.01 6.00
C GLN A 529 -0.30 -21.95 5.28
N ARG A 530 0.67 -22.58 6.00
CA ARG A 530 1.55 -23.63 5.47
C ARG A 530 0.73 -24.82 4.97
N PHE A 531 -0.18 -25.32 5.79
CA PHE A 531 -1.07 -26.45 5.44
C PHE A 531 -1.86 -26.16 4.16
N GLY A 532 -2.28 -24.89 3.97
CA GLY A 532 -2.91 -24.44 2.74
C GLY A 532 -2.05 -24.57 1.47
N ARG A 533 -0.80 -25.04 1.55
CA ARG A 533 0.08 -25.38 0.41
C ARG A 533 0.03 -26.86 0.05
N ILE A 534 -0.66 -27.65 0.84
CA ILE A 534 -0.88 -29.08 0.60
C ILE A 534 -2.30 -29.31 0.17
N ASN A 535 -2.48 -30.09 -0.89
CA ASN A 535 -3.80 -30.37 -1.47
C ASN A 535 -4.62 -29.08 -1.74
N ARG A 536 -3.92 -28.02 -2.21
CA ARG A 536 -4.52 -26.69 -2.39
C ARG A 536 -5.51 -26.63 -3.55
N LYS A 537 -5.17 -27.30 -4.67
CA LYS A 537 -6.02 -27.29 -5.86
C LYS A 537 -7.30 -28.08 -5.60
N ARG A 538 -8.40 -27.34 -5.48
CA ARG A 538 -9.70 -27.92 -5.26
C ARG A 538 -10.32 -28.32 -6.61
N THR A 539 -10.60 -29.60 -6.77
CA THR A 539 -11.27 -30.20 -7.93
C THR A 539 -12.26 -31.24 -7.42
N ASP A 540 -13.18 -31.68 -8.25
CA ASP A 540 -14.10 -32.77 -7.88
C ASP A 540 -13.37 -34.05 -7.47
N GLN A 541 -12.16 -34.24 -7.97
CA GLN A 541 -11.32 -35.42 -7.66
C GLN A 541 -10.55 -35.26 -6.35
N THR A 542 -10.32 -34.04 -5.85
CA THR A 542 -9.55 -33.77 -4.63
C THR A 542 -10.40 -33.52 -3.40
N ILE A 543 -11.70 -33.22 -3.57
CA ILE A 543 -12.65 -33.09 -2.46
C ILE A 543 -12.78 -34.45 -1.75
N GLY A 544 -12.68 -34.44 -0.41
CA GLY A 544 -12.73 -35.66 0.41
C GLY A 544 -11.43 -36.48 0.42
N LYS A 545 -10.39 -36.06 -0.31
CA LYS A 545 -9.07 -36.69 -0.22
C LYS A 545 -8.20 -35.92 0.77
N HIS A 546 -7.50 -36.66 1.64
CA HIS A 546 -6.65 -36.12 2.67
C HIS A 546 -5.18 -36.34 2.32
N LYS A 547 -4.30 -35.46 2.78
CA LYS A 547 -2.86 -35.51 2.62
C LYS A 547 -2.18 -35.35 3.97
N ASP A 548 -1.02 -35.97 4.12
CA ASP A 548 -0.28 -36.02 5.36
C ASP A 548 0.57 -34.77 5.57
N ILE A 549 0.54 -34.26 6.78
CA ILE A 549 1.36 -33.14 7.27
C ILE A 549 2.03 -33.55 8.57
N TYR A 550 3.34 -33.47 8.59
CA TYR A 550 4.16 -33.81 9.73
C TYR A 550 4.66 -32.54 10.40
N VAL A 551 4.24 -32.32 11.66
CA VAL A 551 4.61 -31.15 12.45
C VAL A 551 5.62 -31.53 13.51
N ILE A 552 6.81 -30.96 13.43
CA ILE A 552 7.92 -31.20 14.33
C ILE A 552 7.68 -30.50 15.67
N GLN A 553 7.96 -31.19 16.77
CA GLN A 553 7.82 -30.65 18.12
C GLN A 553 8.57 -29.32 18.29
N PRO A 554 8.00 -28.34 19.03
CA PRO A 554 8.69 -27.11 19.37
C PRO A 554 10.01 -27.37 20.09
N PRO A 555 11.06 -26.54 19.85
CA PRO A 555 12.31 -26.68 20.57
C PRO A 555 12.16 -26.37 22.06
N GLU A 556 13.10 -26.81 22.86
CA GLU A 556 13.13 -26.51 24.31
C GLU A 556 13.72 -25.13 24.59
N ASP A 557 14.71 -24.68 23.79
CA ASP A 557 15.41 -23.41 23.96
C ASP A 557 14.70 -22.28 23.18
N LYS A 558 14.60 -21.12 23.83
CA LYS A 558 14.03 -19.88 23.23
C LYS A 558 14.81 -19.41 21.99
N LYS A 559 16.12 -19.63 21.92
CA LYS A 559 16.93 -19.24 20.75
C LYS A 559 16.57 -20.05 19.51
N ASP A 560 16.27 -21.34 19.71
CA ASP A 560 15.89 -22.24 18.63
C ASP A 560 14.44 -22.02 18.20
N ALA A 561 13.61 -21.41 19.05
CA ALA A 561 12.25 -21.02 18.74
C ALA A 561 12.15 -19.79 17.82
N LEU A 562 13.20 -18.97 17.73
CA LEU A 562 13.19 -17.75 16.92
C LEU A 562 12.80 -18.04 15.45
N PRO A 563 12.00 -17.17 14.83
CA PRO A 563 11.59 -15.83 15.26
C PRO A 563 10.33 -15.79 16.13
N TYR A 564 9.82 -16.92 16.58
CA TYR A 564 8.55 -17.03 17.29
C TYR A 564 8.71 -17.13 18.80
N ASP A 565 7.66 -16.75 19.52
CA ASP A 565 7.55 -16.96 20.97
C ASP A 565 7.36 -18.46 21.27
N ILE A 566 8.16 -19.01 22.18
CA ILE A 566 8.17 -20.44 22.49
C ILE A 566 6.85 -20.92 23.13
N ASP A 567 6.18 -20.05 23.90
CA ASP A 567 4.93 -20.42 24.57
C ASP A 567 3.79 -20.46 23.54
N VAL A 568 3.84 -19.58 22.52
CA VAL A 568 2.91 -19.64 21.39
C VAL A 568 3.12 -20.91 20.58
N LEU A 569 4.40 -21.31 20.33
CA LEU A 569 4.69 -22.55 19.62
C LEU A 569 4.16 -23.78 20.36
N ARG A 570 4.40 -23.86 21.69
CA ARG A 570 3.90 -24.96 22.53
C ARG A 570 2.39 -25.05 22.48
N LYS A 571 1.69 -23.96 22.72
CA LYS A 571 0.22 -23.92 22.64
C LYS A 571 -0.29 -24.32 21.25
N SER A 572 0.36 -23.83 20.19
CA SER A 572 -0.02 -24.17 18.81
C SER A 572 0.16 -25.67 18.53
N TYR A 573 1.23 -26.27 19.03
CA TYR A 573 1.47 -27.71 18.89
C TYR A 573 0.46 -28.53 19.70
N ASP A 574 0.16 -28.12 20.93
CA ASP A 574 -0.74 -28.84 21.84
C ASP A 574 -2.16 -28.94 21.32
N VAL A 575 -2.69 -27.85 20.72
CA VAL A 575 -4.07 -27.79 20.19
C VAL A 575 -4.25 -28.58 18.88
N LEU A 576 -3.17 -28.89 18.14
CA LEU A 576 -3.26 -29.68 16.93
C LEU A 576 -3.69 -31.13 17.23
N PRO A 577 -4.49 -31.76 16.36
CA PRO A 577 -4.74 -33.19 16.45
C PRO A 577 -3.43 -33.98 16.18
N ASN A 578 -3.38 -35.24 16.62
CA ASN A 578 -2.30 -36.16 16.29
C ASN A 578 -2.87 -37.42 15.61
N ASP A 579 -2.28 -37.83 14.52
CA ASP A 579 -2.69 -38.96 13.67
C ASP A 579 -4.18 -38.89 13.29
N ALA A 580 -4.68 -37.65 13.10
CA ALA A 580 -6.09 -37.38 12.89
C ALA A 580 -6.35 -36.22 11.91
N LEU A 581 -7.55 -36.19 11.38
CA LEU A 581 -8.02 -35.18 10.44
C LEU A 581 -8.10 -33.81 11.14
N LEU A 582 -7.52 -32.80 10.51
CA LEU A 582 -7.71 -31.39 10.90
C LEU A 582 -9.02 -30.90 10.29
N GLU A 583 -10.03 -30.75 11.12
CA GLU A 583 -11.35 -30.29 10.70
C GLU A 583 -11.39 -28.77 10.53
N GLU A 584 -11.74 -28.32 9.34
CA GLU A 584 -11.83 -26.89 8.99
C GLU A 584 -12.79 -26.12 9.91
N ARG A 585 -13.92 -26.75 10.28
CA ARG A 585 -14.91 -26.15 11.19
C ARG A 585 -14.38 -25.85 12.60
N ASN A 586 -13.29 -26.52 13.02
CA ASN A 586 -12.71 -26.37 14.36
C ASN A 586 -11.55 -25.37 14.37
N LEU A 587 -11.07 -24.88 13.20
CA LEU A 587 -9.90 -24.02 13.12
C LEU A 587 -10.04 -22.73 13.93
N GLN A 588 -11.22 -22.11 13.93
CA GLN A 588 -11.46 -20.91 14.72
C GLN A 588 -11.28 -21.17 16.22
N THR A 589 -11.79 -22.31 16.71
CA THR A 589 -11.62 -22.72 18.11
C THR A 589 -10.16 -22.93 18.46
N LEU A 590 -9.39 -23.58 17.58
CA LEU A 590 -7.95 -23.80 17.80
C LEU A 590 -7.19 -22.47 17.85
N ILE A 591 -7.51 -21.52 16.99
CA ILE A 591 -6.91 -20.18 16.99
C ILE A 591 -7.22 -19.46 18.29
N ASP A 592 -8.46 -19.48 18.76
CA ASP A 592 -8.88 -18.80 19.96
C ASP A 592 -8.29 -19.44 21.25
N LEU A 593 -8.02 -20.76 21.23
CA LEU A 593 -7.29 -21.42 22.31
C LEU A 593 -5.81 -20.99 22.40
N VAL A 594 -5.18 -20.72 21.27
CA VAL A 594 -3.80 -20.22 21.24
C VAL A 594 -3.75 -18.74 21.61
N TYR A 595 -4.74 -17.96 21.17
CA TYR A 595 -4.84 -16.52 21.38
C TYR A 595 -6.11 -16.14 22.18
N PRO A 596 -6.24 -16.58 23.45
CA PRO A 596 -7.46 -16.39 24.24
C PRO A 596 -7.73 -14.94 24.62
N ASP A 597 -6.67 -14.13 24.71
CA ASP A 597 -6.72 -12.74 25.18
C ASP A 597 -5.96 -11.78 24.29
N SER A 598 -6.26 -10.50 24.47
CA SER A 598 -5.51 -9.38 23.87
C SER A 598 -4.02 -9.29 24.27
N LYS A 599 -3.50 -10.19 25.13
CA LYS A 599 -2.10 -10.19 25.57
C LYS A 599 -1.09 -10.22 24.40
N PHE A 600 -1.43 -10.91 23.31
CA PHE A 600 -0.60 -10.96 22.10
C PHE A 600 -0.89 -9.79 21.15
N MET A 601 -1.95 -9.02 21.42
CA MET A 601 -2.34 -7.82 20.68
C MET A 601 -2.17 -6.55 21.52
N ASN A 602 -1.26 -6.59 22.49
CA ASN A 602 -1.03 -5.58 23.52
C ASN A 602 -0.30 -4.33 23.04
N LEU A 603 -0.49 -3.94 21.80
CA LEU A 603 -0.35 -2.56 21.44
C LEU A 603 -1.67 -1.90 21.72
N ASP A 604 -1.67 -1.15 22.80
CA ASP A 604 -2.76 -0.24 23.07
C ASP A 604 -2.88 0.69 21.86
N TYR A 605 -3.85 0.36 21.02
CA TYR A 605 -4.22 1.16 19.86
C TYR A 605 -4.51 2.63 20.25
N SER A 606 -4.83 2.90 21.51
CA SER A 606 -4.93 4.25 22.07
C SER A 606 -3.59 5.00 22.10
N GLY A 607 -2.46 4.30 22.00
CA GLY A 607 -1.13 4.89 21.85
C GLY A 607 -0.91 5.63 20.55
N VAL A 608 -1.76 5.43 19.53
CA VAL A 608 -1.71 6.19 18.28
C VAL A 608 -2.60 7.43 18.40
N VAL A 609 -1.99 8.61 18.42
CA VAL A 609 -2.68 9.89 18.60
C VAL A 609 -2.46 10.83 17.42
N PHE A 610 -3.44 11.68 17.15
CA PHE A 610 -3.31 12.79 16.22
C PHE A 610 -2.76 14.01 16.97
N THR A 611 -1.55 14.41 16.65
CA THR A 611 -0.89 15.57 17.27
C THR A 611 -0.21 16.39 16.16
N ASN A 612 -0.40 17.71 16.18
CA ASN A 612 0.22 18.64 15.24
C ASN A 612 -0.01 18.25 13.77
N GLY A 613 -1.27 17.93 13.41
CA GLY A 613 -1.65 17.61 12.05
C GLY A 613 -1.17 16.25 11.52
N ARG A 614 -0.65 15.40 12.39
CA ARG A 614 -0.19 14.05 12.05
C ARG A 614 -0.60 13.02 13.11
N TRP A 615 -0.71 11.77 12.68
CA TRP A 615 -0.81 10.65 13.59
C TRP A 615 0.56 10.28 14.12
N MET A 616 0.67 10.15 15.44
CA MET A 616 1.89 9.74 16.12
C MET A 616 1.61 8.52 16.99
N ILE A 617 2.58 7.60 17.05
CA ILE A 617 2.55 6.48 17.98
C ILE A 617 3.28 6.96 19.24
N LYS A 618 2.52 7.21 20.33
CA LYS A 618 3.06 7.79 21.56
C LYS A 618 4.05 6.88 22.29
N GLU A 619 3.85 5.58 22.23
CA GLU A 619 4.49 4.62 23.12
C GLU A 619 5.30 3.53 22.39
N LEU A 620 5.37 3.55 21.07
CA LEU A 620 6.33 2.69 20.40
C LEU A 620 7.73 3.21 20.67
N CYS A 621 8.50 2.42 21.41
CA CYS A 621 9.91 2.64 21.63
C CYS A 621 10.59 3.07 20.33
N HIS A 622 11.63 3.89 20.46
CA HIS A 622 12.49 4.37 19.38
C HIS A 622 12.82 3.29 18.33
N HIS A 623 12.86 2.04 18.76
CA HIS A 623 13.15 0.87 17.95
C HIS A 623 12.06 0.52 16.92
N ALA A 624 10.79 0.64 17.27
CA ALA A 624 9.72 0.32 16.33
C ALA A 624 9.53 1.43 15.28
N LYS A 625 9.82 2.68 15.65
CA LYS A 625 9.79 3.81 14.73
C LYS A 625 10.91 3.70 13.68
N SER A 626 12.13 3.32 14.08
CA SER A 626 13.24 3.10 13.13
C SER A 626 13.00 1.88 12.25
N ALA A 627 12.54 0.76 12.81
CA ALA A 627 12.20 -0.44 12.04
C ALA A 627 11.08 -0.18 11.04
N LEU A 628 10.09 0.64 11.38
CA LEU A 628 9.00 1.01 10.48
C LEU A 628 9.49 1.93 9.36
N LEU A 629 10.38 2.87 9.65
CA LEU A 629 11.00 3.76 8.67
C LEU A 629 11.91 2.98 7.72
N GLU A 630 12.65 1.99 8.22
CA GLU A 630 13.46 1.08 7.40
C GLU A 630 12.59 0.19 6.48
N VAL A 631 11.44 -0.28 6.98
CA VAL A 631 10.49 -1.09 6.19
C VAL A 631 9.75 -0.26 5.14
N LEU A 632 9.50 1.02 5.43
CA LEU A 632 8.83 1.94 4.49
C LEU A 632 9.76 2.45 3.40
N ASP A 633 11.09 2.16 3.49
CA ASP A 633 12.09 2.62 2.51
C ASP A 633 11.94 4.13 2.24
N ILE A 634 11.77 4.90 3.31
CA ILE A 634 11.59 6.35 3.25
C ILE A 634 13.00 6.97 3.29
N ASN A 635 13.67 6.87 2.17
CA ASN A 635 14.82 7.71 1.83
C ASN A 635 14.42 8.78 0.83
#